data_c459d4bbdbf74e364aa46819105c3f0c
#
_entry.id   c459d4bbdbf74e364aa46819105c3f0c
#
_cell.length_a   1.000
_cell.length_b   1.000
_cell.length_c   1.000
_cell.angle_alpha   90.00
_cell.angle_beta   90.00
_cell.angle_gamma   90.00
#
_symmetry.space_group_name_H-M   'P 1'
#
loop_
_entity.id
_entity.type
_entity.pdbx_description
1 polymer ?
#
loop_
_entity_poly.entity_id
_entity_poly.type
_entity_poly.pdbx_seq_one_letter_code
_entity_poly.pdbx_strand_id
1 'polypeptide(L)'
;LPARERNGMRFNCLFPAFSSPGKSKEAEIKRINKELANIRSKFKGDKALDGYSKKKYVCKLLFIFLLGHDIDFGHMEAVNLLSSNKYTEKQIGYLFISVLVNSNSELIRLINNAIKNDLASRNPTFMCLALHCIANVGSREMGEAFAADIPRILVAGDSMDSVKQSAALCLLRLYKASPDLVPMGEWTARVVHLLNDQHMGVVTAAVSLITCLCKKNPDDFKTCISLAVSRLSRIVSSASTDLQDYTYYFVPAPWLSVKLLRLLQCYPPEDAAVKGRLVECLETVLNKAQEPPKSKKVQHSNAKNAILFETISLIIHYDSEPNLLVRACNQLGQFLQHRETNLRYLALESMCTLASSEFSHEAVKTHIDTVINALKTERDVSVRQRAADLLYAMCDRSNAKQIVSEMLRYLETADYAIREEIVLKVAILAEKYAVDYSWYVDTILNLIRIAGDYVSEEVWYRVLQIVTNRDDVQGYAAKTVFEALQAPACHENMVKVGGYILGEFGNLIAGDPRSSPPVQFSLLHSKFHLCSVATRALLLSTYIKFINLFPETKATIQGVLRAGSQLRNADVELQQRAVEYLTLSSVASTDVLATVLEEMPPFPERESSILAKLKRKKGPGAGSALDDGRRDPSSNDINGGMEPTPSTVVSPRGWAIGAPGGNCQSDSGVLWGNLGMWILGFCPLRGDCLPPLAWVFSSPPTSSHLAAFPTCSPGPEDIGPPIPEADELLNKFVCKNNGVLFENQLLQIGVKSEFRQNLGRMYLFYGNKTSVQFQNFSPTVVHPGDLQTHILPTKRVAAQVDGGAQVQQVLNIECLRDFLTLLAPSPPCQVRGCPPVPXXXXXXXXXXXXXXXXXXXXXSPQQEAQKIFKANHPMDAEVTKAKLLGFGSALLDNVDPNPENFVGAGIIQTKALQVGCLLRLEPNAQAQMYRLTLRTSKEPVSRHLCELLAQQF
;
A
#
# COMPACT_ATOMS: atom_id res chain seq x y z
N LEU A 1 -23.39 9.76 29.61
CA LEU A 1 -23.55 10.20 31.01
C LEU A 1 -25.03 10.16 31.38
N PRO A 2 -25.44 9.31 32.34
CA PRO A 2 -26.85 9.16 32.67
C PRO A 2 -27.36 10.36 33.47
N ALA A 3 -28.66 10.40 33.61
CA ALA A 3 -29.47 11.51 34.12
C ALA A 3 -29.22 12.01 35.55
N ARG A 4 -28.10 11.74 36.12
CA ARG A 4 -27.66 12.29 37.42
C ARG A 4 -27.00 13.64 37.27
N GLU A 5 -27.36 14.31 36.20
CA GLU A 5 -26.71 15.56 35.79
C GLU A 5 -27.44 16.78 36.31
N ARG A 6 -27.81 16.77 37.56
CA ARG A 6 -28.27 18.04 38.14
C ARG A 6 -27.19 19.10 38.14
N ASN A 7 -25.93 18.69 37.96
CA ASN A 7 -24.78 19.61 37.88
C ASN A 7 -23.85 19.31 36.64
N GLY A 8 -24.28 18.46 35.73
CA GLY A 8 -23.53 18.10 34.55
C GLY A 8 -23.78 19.00 33.37
N MET A 9 -22.73 19.30 32.65
CA MET A 9 -22.86 20.01 31.38
C MET A 9 -23.58 19.10 30.36
N ARG A 10 -24.77 19.48 29.96
CA ARG A 10 -25.36 18.88 28.76
C ARG A 10 -24.58 19.37 27.54
N PHE A 11 -24.11 18.43 26.71
CA PHE A 11 -23.42 18.78 25.46
C PHE A 11 -24.24 19.76 24.62
N ASN A 12 -25.57 19.58 24.61
CA ASN A 12 -26.47 20.46 23.87
C ASN A 12 -26.55 21.87 24.46
N CYS A 13 -26.23 22.05 25.75
CA CYS A 13 -26.21 23.39 26.38
C CYS A 13 -24.85 24.10 26.16
N LEU A 14 -23.80 23.34 25.91
CA LEU A 14 -22.49 23.90 25.61
C LEU A 14 -22.41 24.51 24.19
N PHE A 15 -23.16 23.94 23.26
CA PHE A 15 -23.12 24.31 21.86
C PHE A 15 -24.52 24.36 21.23
N PRO A 16 -25.41 25.26 21.69
CA PRO A 16 -26.74 25.34 21.05
C PRO A 16 -26.67 25.67 19.56
N ALA A 17 -25.59 26.30 19.12
CA ALA A 17 -25.40 26.65 17.72
C ALA A 17 -24.96 25.47 16.84
N PHE A 18 -24.43 24.39 17.44
CA PHE A 18 -23.94 23.23 16.70
C PHE A 18 -24.94 22.08 16.63
N SER A 19 -26.01 22.16 17.39
CA SER A 19 -27.04 21.10 17.43
C SER A 19 -28.06 21.19 16.30
N SER A 20 -28.09 22.30 15.55
CA SER A 20 -28.90 22.40 14.34
C SER A 20 -27.98 22.23 13.12
N PRO A 21 -28.33 21.37 12.16
CA PRO A 21 -27.53 21.24 10.95
C PRO A 21 -27.36 22.59 10.28
N GLY A 22 -26.14 22.99 10.15
CA GLY A 22 -25.77 24.26 9.52
C GLY A 22 -26.21 24.31 8.06
N LYS A 23 -26.76 25.42 7.68
CA LYS A 23 -27.21 25.61 6.30
C LYS A 23 -26.04 25.63 5.29
N SER A 24 -24.82 25.83 5.75
CA SER A 24 -23.63 25.71 4.92
C SER A 24 -22.39 25.48 5.78
N LYS A 25 -21.38 24.86 5.19
CA LYS A 25 -20.08 24.60 5.82
C LYS A 25 -19.38 25.92 6.21
N GLU A 26 -19.52 26.94 5.38
CA GLU A 26 -18.95 28.28 5.67
C GLU A 26 -19.59 28.92 6.90
N ALA A 27 -20.90 28.78 7.07
CA ALA A 27 -21.59 29.29 8.25
C ALA A 27 -21.12 28.60 9.52
N GLU A 28 -20.85 27.30 9.46
CA GLU A 28 -20.28 26.53 10.57
C GLU A 28 -18.88 27.05 10.94
N ILE A 29 -18.01 27.19 9.96
CA ILE A 29 -16.64 27.70 10.15
C ILE A 29 -16.68 29.11 10.78
N LYS A 30 -17.55 29.96 10.29
CA LYS A 30 -17.71 31.33 10.82
C LYS A 30 -18.14 31.33 12.30
N ARG A 31 -19.06 30.42 12.68
CA ARG A 31 -19.48 30.26 14.08
C ARG A 31 -18.33 29.75 14.95
N ILE A 32 -17.57 28.76 14.46
CA ILE A 32 -16.41 28.19 15.18
C ILE A 32 -15.36 29.27 15.40
N ASN A 33 -15.02 30.04 14.37
CA ASN A 33 -14.02 31.13 14.48
C ASN A 33 -14.46 32.20 15.48
N LYS A 34 -15.73 32.53 15.50
CA LYS A 34 -16.32 33.47 16.48
C LYS A 34 -16.17 32.93 17.91
N GLU A 35 -16.45 31.60 18.11
CA GLU A 35 -16.33 31.00 19.42
C GLU A 35 -14.87 30.90 19.87
N LEU A 36 -13.95 30.58 18.93
CA LEU A 36 -12.50 30.54 19.23
C LEU A 36 -12.00 31.92 19.67
N ALA A 37 -12.44 32.99 18.99
CA ALA A 37 -12.09 34.38 19.35
C ALA A 37 -12.64 34.72 20.75
N ASN A 38 -13.88 34.32 21.04
CA ASN A 38 -14.48 34.50 22.36
C ASN A 38 -13.67 33.78 23.45
N ILE A 39 -13.27 32.54 23.22
CA ILE A 39 -12.48 31.74 24.18
C ILE A 39 -11.11 32.40 24.39
N ARG A 40 -10.43 32.83 23.32
CA ARG A 40 -9.13 33.55 23.42
C ARG A 40 -9.26 34.80 24.29
N SER A 41 -10.33 35.58 24.07
CA SER A 41 -10.60 36.77 24.85
C SER A 41 -10.80 36.44 26.34
N LYS A 42 -11.51 35.36 26.65
CA LYS A 42 -11.72 34.93 28.03
C LYS A 42 -10.41 34.47 28.72
N PHE A 43 -9.54 33.80 27.97
CA PHE A 43 -8.24 33.35 28.52
C PHE A 43 -7.27 34.50 28.73
N LYS A 44 -7.36 35.59 27.93
CA LYS A 44 -6.51 36.78 28.02
C LYS A 44 -7.02 37.81 29.04
N GLY A 45 -8.25 37.63 29.54
CA GLY A 45 -8.86 38.64 30.45
C GLY A 45 -8.10 38.77 31.78
N ASP A 46 -8.14 39.97 32.35
CA ASP A 46 -7.39 40.34 33.58
C ASP A 46 -7.83 39.55 34.81
N LYS A 47 -9.07 39.03 34.79
CA LYS A 47 -9.58 38.25 35.95
C LYS A 47 -9.28 36.74 35.72
N ALA A 48 -8.62 36.17 36.70
CA ALA A 48 -8.37 34.71 36.66
C ALA A 48 -9.71 33.95 36.58
N LEU A 49 -9.84 33.08 35.61
CA LEU A 49 -11.03 32.26 35.49
C LEU A 49 -11.10 31.22 36.61
N ASP A 50 -12.30 31.06 37.15
CA ASP A 50 -12.58 29.99 38.11
C ASP A 50 -12.46 28.62 37.41
N GLY A 51 -12.28 27.56 38.20
CA GLY A 51 -12.08 26.21 37.65
C GLY A 51 -13.19 25.73 36.73
N TYR A 52 -14.43 26.08 37.06
CA TYR A 52 -15.61 25.71 36.24
C TYR A 52 -15.54 26.38 34.86
N SER A 53 -15.31 27.70 34.82
CA SER A 53 -15.23 28.44 33.56
C SER A 53 -14.05 27.96 32.71
N LYS A 54 -12.88 27.73 33.34
CA LYS A 54 -11.67 27.22 32.66
C LYS A 54 -11.97 25.84 32.05
N LYS A 55 -12.56 24.93 32.82
CA LYS A 55 -12.97 23.59 32.35
C LYS A 55 -13.94 23.70 31.16
N LYS A 56 -14.93 24.59 31.27
CA LYS A 56 -15.93 24.82 30.22
C LYS A 56 -15.27 25.19 28.87
N TYR A 57 -14.35 26.16 28.91
CA TYR A 57 -13.70 26.64 27.70
C TYR A 57 -12.71 25.64 27.13
N VAL A 58 -11.94 24.94 27.99
CA VAL A 58 -11.03 23.86 27.57
C VAL A 58 -11.84 22.72 26.92
N CYS A 59 -13.00 22.36 27.49
CA CYS A 59 -13.89 21.36 26.93
C CYS A 59 -14.41 21.78 25.54
N LYS A 60 -14.74 23.06 25.37
CA LYS A 60 -15.17 23.61 24.07
C LYS A 60 -14.05 23.48 23.02
N LEU A 61 -12.82 23.81 23.38
CA LEU A 61 -11.66 23.69 22.47
C LEU A 61 -11.48 22.22 22.05
N LEU A 62 -11.53 21.30 23.00
CA LEU A 62 -11.43 19.88 22.71
C LEU A 62 -12.53 19.42 21.75
N PHE A 63 -13.77 19.87 21.97
CA PHE A 63 -14.90 19.52 21.10
C PHE A 63 -14.70 20.07 19.67
N ILE A 64 -14.23 21.31 19.57
CA ILE A 64 -13.95 21.94 18.26
C ILE A 64 -12.85 21.14 17.53
N PHE A 65 -11.83 20.70 18.26
CA PHE A 65 -10.78 19.84 17.67
C PHE A 65 -11.37 18.52 17.15
N LEU A 66 -12.26 17.91 17.92
CA LEU A 66 -12.92 16.65 17.52
C LEU A 66 -13.84 16.83 16.30
N LEU A 67 -14.29 18.06 16.02
CA LEU A 67 -15.03 18.38 14.79
C LEU A 67 -14.10 18.54 13.57
N GLY A 68 -12.78 18.46 13.77
CA GLY A 68 -11.80 18.54 12.69
C GLY A 68 -11.14 19.89 12.49
N HIS A 69 -11.21 20.78 13.48
CA HIS A 69 -10.59 22.12 13.40
C HIS A 69 -9.36 22.18 14.31
N ASP A 70 -8.28 22.73 13.81
CA ASP A 70 -7.01 22.83 14.56
C ASP A 70 -7.15 23.79 15.73
N ILE A 71 -6.51 23.43 16.84
CA ILE A 71 -6.47 24.21 18.07
C ILE A 71 -4.99 24.50 18.45
N ASP A 72 -4.63 25.75 18.49
CA ASP A 72 -3.26 26.20 18.75
C ASP A 72 -3.09 26.88 20.12
N PHE A 73 -4.14 26.93 20.96
CA PHE A 73 -4.10 27.63 22.24
C PHE A 73 -4.93 26.87 23.29
N GLY A 74 -4.84 27.30 24.55
CA GLY A 74 -5.55 26.70 25.66
C GLY A 74 -4.81 25.59 26.38
N HIS A 75 -3.59 25.25 25.94
CA HIS A 75 -2.77 24.17 26.51
C HIS A 75 -2.40 24.47 27.98
N MET A 76 -1.99 25.71 28.28
CA MET A 76 -1.64 26.10 29.64
C MET A 76 -2.85 26.08 30.58
N GLU A 77 -4.03 26.44 30.05
CA GLU A 77 -5.28 26.38 30.82
C GLU A 77 -5.63 24.92 31.15
N ALA A 78 -5.38 24.01 30.20
CA ALA A 78 -5.57 22.58 30.45
C ALA A 78 -4.58 22.06 31.49
N VAL A 79 -3.29 22.43 31.42
CA VAL A 79 -2.27 22.05 32.40
C VAL A 79 -2.68 22.59 33.79
N ASN A 80 -3.18 23.82 33.89
CA ASN A 80 -3.62 24.40 35.14
C ASN A 80 -4.78 23.61 35.77
N LEU A 81 -5.66 23.02 34.98
CA LEU A 81 -6.76 22.18 35.47
C LEU A 81 -6.28 20.91 36.18
N LEU A 82 -5.06 20.42 35.83
CA LEU A 82 -4.49 19.23 36.46
C LEU A 82 -4.23 19.39 37.97
N SER A 83 -4.05 20.63 38.42
CA SER A 83 -3.81 20.94 39.84
C SER A 83 -5.09 20.95 40.69
N SER A 84 -6.25 20.88 40.06
CA SER A 84 -7.53 20.93 40.77
C SER A 84 -7.79 19.66 41.57
N ASN A 85 -8.42 19.81 42.73
CA ASN A 85 -8.90 18.67 43.52
C ASN A 85 -10.27 18.14 43.08
N LYS A 86 -10.88 18.81 42.12
CA LYS A 86 -12.19 18.37 41.55
C LYS A 86 -11.97 17.44 40.37
N TYR A 87 -12.54 16.24 40.42
CA TYR A 87 -12.42 15.21 39.39
C TYR A 87 -12.76 15.74 38.01
N THR A 88 -13.89 16.48 37.90
CA THR A 88 -14.37 16.94 36.58
C THR A 88 -13.44 17.92 35.91
N GLU A 89 -12.73 18.72 36.71
CA GLU A 89 -11.73 19.67 36.22
C GLU A 89 -10.47 18.93 35.76
N LYS A 90 -9.93 18.03 36.61
CA LYS A 90 -8.78 17.18 36.26
C LYS A 90 -9.05 16.35 35.00
N GLN A 91 -10.21 15.73 34.90
CA GLN A 91 -10.61 14.88 33.77
C GLN A 91 -10.52 15.64 32.45
N ILE A 92 -11.09 16.83 32.40
CA ILE A 92 -11.05 17.64 31.17
C ILE A 92 -9.62 18.08 30.85
N GLY A 93 -8.84 18.47 31.85
CA GLY A 93 -7.42 18.82 31.66
C GLY A 93 -6.63 17.66 31.07
N TYR A 94 -6.71 16.50 31.68
CA TYR A 94 -6.02 15.30 31.21
C TYR A 94 -6.50 14.85 29.84
N LEU A 95 -7.79 14.95 29.56
CA LEU A 95 -8.35 14.56 28.26
C LEU A 95 -7.82 15.48 27.15
N PHE A 96 -7.82 16.80 27.40
CA PHE A 96 -7.29 17.76 26.43
C PHE A 96 -5.80 17.47 26.15
N ILE A 97 -5.01 17.22 27.18
CA ILE A 97 -3.57 16.94 27.05
C ILE A 97 -3.36 15.63 26.25
N SER A 98 -4.11 14.59 26.58
CA SER A 98 -3.99 13.27 25.93
C SER A 98 -4.30 13.33 24.42
N VAL A 99 -5.12 14.31 24.01
CA VAL A 99 -5.57 14.43 22.60
C VAL A 99 -4.74 15.47 21.84
N LEU A 100 -4.37 16.58 22.48
CA LEU A 100 -3.83 17.76 21.79
C LEU A 100 -2.35 18.01 22.03
N VAL A 101 -1.72 17.36 23.03
CA VAL A 101 -0.31 17.60 23.31
C VAL A 101 0.53 16.55 22.59
N ASN A 102 1.46 17.03 21.79
CA ASN A 102 2.42 16.20 21.05
C ASN A 102 3.46 15.61 22.04
N SER A 103 3.92 14.40 21.74
CA SER A 103 4.94 13.70 22.57
C SER A 103 6.26 14.47 22.70
N ASN A 104 6.52 15.43 21.81
CA ASN A 104 7.76 16.24 21.83
C ASN A 104 7.54 17.67 22.35
N SER A 105 6.39 17.94 22.99
CA SER A 105 6.06 19.28 23.49
C SER A 105 6.87 19.65 24.72
N GLU A 106 7.27 20.92 24.81
CA GLU A 106 7.95 21.49 26.00
C GLU A 106 7.05 21.47 27.23
N LEU A 107 5.74 21.32 27.05
CA LEU A 107 4.77 21.25 28.15
C LEU A 107 4.88 19.95 28.94
N ILE A 108 5.57 18.93 28.40
CA ILE A 108 5.70 17.60 29.05
C ILE A 108 6.27 17.75 30.47
N ARG A 109 7.24 18.63 30.68
CA ARG A 109 7.85 18.84 32.01
C ARG A 109 6.83 19.32 33.04
N LEU A 110 5.95 20.25 32.64
CA LEU A 110 4.88 20.74 33.53
C LEU A 110 3.85 19.66 33.82
N ILE A 111 3.51 18.90 32.80
CA ILE A 111 2.56 17.78 32.88
C ILE A 111 3.12 16.70 33.80
N ASN A 112 4.42 16.36 33.68
CA ASN A 112 5.09 15.36 34.52
C ASN A 112 4.99 15.70 36.00
N ASN A 113 5.10 16.97 36.38
CA ASN A 113 4.94 17.38 37.80
C ASN A 113 3.53 17.10 38.29
N ALA A 114 2.51 17.39 37.51
CA ALA A 114 1.12 17.11 37.86
C ALA A 114 0.88 15.59 37.97
N ILE A 115 1.42 14.82 37.05
CA ILE A 115 1.30 13.36 37.03
C ILE A 115 1.97 12.77 38.29
N LYS A 116 3.16 13.23 38.62
CA LYS A 116 3.88 12.76 39.78
C LYS A 116 3.07 12.96 41.09
N ASN A 117 2.46 14.15 41.23
CA ASN A 117 1.60 14.46 42.38
C ASN A 117 0.36 13.53 42.39
N ASP A 118 -0.26 13.29 41.27
CA ASP A 118 -1.45 12.44 41.18
C ASP A 118 -1.13 10.96 41.43
N LEU A 119 0.02 10.47 40.99
CA LEU A 119 0.44 9.09 41.25
C LEU A 119 0.77 8.91 42.75
N ALA A 120 1.25 9.95 43.43
CA ALA A 120 1.54 9.92 44.87
C ALA A 120 0.31 10.17 45.73
N SER A 121 -0.80 10.60 45.20
CA SER A 121 -1.98 11.06 45.92
C SER A 121 -2.77 9.96 46.63
N ARG A 122 -2.52 8.68 46.31
CA ARG A 122 -3.29 7.52 46.77
C ARG A 122 -4.79 7.54 46.41
N ASN A 123 -5.23 8.54 45.69
CA ASN A 123 -6.60 8.58 45.14
C ASN A 123 -6.63 7.75 43.86
N PRO A 124 -7.34 6.62 43.84
CA PRO A 124 -7.30 5.71 42.66
C PRO A 124 -7.79 6.36 41.39
N THR A 125 -8.78 7.26 41.45
CA THR A 125 -9.31 7.96 40.29
C THR A 125 -8.25 8.90 39.69
N PHE A 126 -7.54 9.67 40.55
CA PHE A 126 -6.50 10.57 40.06
C PHE A 126 -5.32 9.78 39.50
N MET A 127 -4.93 8.68 40.16
CA MET A 127 -3.88 7.77 39.66
C MET A 127 -4.22 7.23 38.29
N CYS A 128 -5.46 6.79 38.07
CA CYS A 128 -5.91 6.29 36.76
C CYS A 128 -5.86 7.38 35.68
N LEU A 129 -6.29 8.61 36.01
CA LEU A 129 -6.21 9.73 35.04
C LEU A 129 -4.74 9.99 34.63
N ALA A 130 -3.84 9.99 35.58
CA ALA A 130 -2.41 10.20 35.32
C ALA A 130 -1.82 9.06 34.48
N LEU A 131 -2.13 7.81 34.79
CA LEU A 131 -1.66 6.64 34.03
C LEU A 131 -2.19 6.67 32.59
N HIS A 132 -3.46 7.04 32.40
CA HIS A 132 -4.04 7.16 31.06
C HIS A 132 -3.35 8.25 30.26
N CYS A 133 -3.00 9.38 30.90
CA CYS A 133 -2.28 10.46 30.23
C CYS A 133 -0.91 9.99 29.74
N ILE A 134 -0.16 9.30 30.60
CA ILE A 134 1.17 8.73 30.23
C ILE A 134 1.01 7.81 29.01
N ALA A 135 0.00 6.92 29.06
CA ALA A 135 -0.23 5.95 28.00
C ALA A 135 -0.61 6.64 26.67
N ASN A 136 -1.45 7.67 26.74
CA ASN A 136 -1.97 8.35 25.56
C ASN A 136 -0.95 9.25 24.89
N VAL A 137 -0.19 10.03 25.68
CA VAL A 137 0.86 10.91 25.16
C VAL A 137 2.05 10.09 24.67
N GLY A 138 2.49 9.12 25.49
CA GLY A 138 3.53 8.16 25.11
C GLY A 138 4.87 8.79 24.80
N SER A 139 5.23 9.92 25.48
CA SER A 139 6.50 10.59 25.23
C SER A 139 7.66 9.83 25.88
N ARG A 140 8.84 9.91 25.27
CA ARG A 140 10.06 9.33 25.83
C ARG A 140 10.40 9.98 27.18
N GLU A 141 10.21 11.30 27.29
CA GLU A 141 10.45 12.05 28.53
C GLU A 141 9.53 11.58 29.67
N MET A 142 8.27 11.26 29.39
CA MET A 142 7.38 10.63 30.38
C MET A 142 7.86 9.23 30.75
N GLY A 143 8.34 8.46 29.76
CA GLY A 143 8.91 7.14 29.98
C GLY A 143 10.10 7.21 30.95
N GLU A 144 11.03 8.12 30.70
CA GLU A 144 12.21 8.32 31.57
C GLU A 144 11.80 8.72 32.99
N ALA A 145 10.72 9.49 33.14
CA ALA A 145 10.25 9.95 34.45
C ALA A 145 9.51 8.86 35.23
N PHE A 146 8.77 7.95 34.58
CA PHE A 146 7.79 7.08 35.24
C PHE A 146 7.96 5.58 34.98
N ALA A 147 8.82 5.14 34.06
CA ALA A 147 8.93 3.72 33.70
C ALA A 147 9.32 2.81 34.87
N ALA A 148 10.06 3.32 35.85
CA ALA A 148 10.43 2.57 37.05
C ALA A 148 9.31 2.51 38.09
N ASP A 149 8.43 3.52 38.12
CA ASP A 149 7.37 3.62 39.13
C ASP A 149 6.12 2.79 38.74
N ILE A 150 5.81 2.71 37.48
CA ILE A 150 4.59 2.05 36.98
C ILE A 150 4.57 0.55 37.35
N PRO A 151 5.66 -0.23 37.13
CA PRO A 151 5.67 -1.63 37.59
C PRO A 151 5.43 -1.77 39.08
N ARG A 152 6.00 -0.86 39.92
CA ARG A 152 5.78 -0.89 41.39
C ARG A 152 4.31 -0.70 41.71
N ILE A 153 3.64 0.26 41.05
CA ILE A 153 2.19 0.52 41.24
C ILE A 153 1.39 -0.71 40.82
N LEU A 154 1.77 -1.33 39.70
CA LEU A 154 1.07 -2.49 39.13
C LEU A 154 1.05 -3.67 40.07
N VAL A 155 2.16 -3.97 40.73
CA VAL A 155 2.30 -5.15 41.59
C VAL A 155 2.11 -4.87 43.06
N ALA A 156 1.85 -3.62 43.45
CA ALA A 156 1.63 -3.26 44.86
C ALA A 156 0.37 -3.96 45.40
N GLY A 157 0.50 -4.56 46.59
CA GLY A 157 -0.59 -5.31 47.23
C GLY A 157 -1.77 -4.44 47.63
N ASP A 158 -1.55 -3.15 47.86
CA ASP A 158 -2.57 -2.18 48.27
C ASP A 158 -3.20 -1.42 47.12
N SER A 159 -2.75 -1.69 45.86
CA SER A 159 -3.31 -1.03 44.68
C SER A 159 -4.75 -1.52 44.37
N MET A 160 -5.64 -0.59 44.10
CA MET A 160 -7.00 -0.89 43.68
C MET A 160 -7.02 -1.55 42.28
N ASP A 161 -8.01 -2.36 41.98
CA ASP A 161 -8.14 -3.08 40.71
C ASP A 161 -8.11 -2.13 39.50
N SER A 162 -8.78 -0.98 39.62
CA SER A 162 -8.77 0.02 38.56
C SER A 162 -7.38 0.58 38.27
N VAL A 163 -6.57 0.75 39.33
CA VAL A 163 -5.20 1.23 39.22
C VAL A 163 -4.31 0.16 38.59
N LYS A 164 -4.46 -1.10 39.02
CA LYS A 164 -3.70 -2.23 38.43
C LYS A 164 -3.98 -2.34 36.92
N GLN A 165 -5.26 -2.27 36.52
CA GLN A 165 -5.67 -2.28 35.13
C GLN A 165 -4.98 -1.16 34.32
N SER A 166 -5.10 0.07 34.83
CA SER A 166 -4.55 1.25 34.17
C SER A 166 -3.04 1.20 34.11
N ALA A 167 -2.37 0.73 35.17
CA ALA A 167 -0.90 0.59 35.23
C ALA A 167 -0.41 -0.45 34.22
N ALA A 168 -1.10 -1.59 34.10
CA ALA A 168 -0.72 -2.63 33.12
C ALA A 168 -0.81 -2.10 31.69
N LEU A 169 -1.90 -1.41 31.35
CA LEU A 169 -2.09 -0.85 30.02
C LEU A 169 -1.12 0.30 29.74
N CYS A 170 -0.82 1.11 30.75
CA CYS A 170 0.16 2.18 30.65
C CYS A 170 1.55 1.62 30.36
N LEU A 171 1.96 0.59 31.11
CA LEU A 171 3.27 -0.06 30.94
C LEU A 171 3.38 -0.71 29.57
N LEU A 172 2.30 -1.33 29.08
CA LEU A 172 2.23 -1.88 27.73
C LEU A 172 2.49 -0.80 26.68
N ARG A 173 1.84 0.35 26.83
CA ARG A 173 2.00 1.45 25.88
C ARG A 173 3.43 2.02 25.91
N LEU A 174 3.99 2.22 27.10
CA LEU A 174 5.37 2.69 27.25
C LEU A 174 6.37 1.70 26.64
N TYR A 175 6.19 0.42 26.88
CA TYR A 175 7.05 -0.62 26.32
C TYR A 175 7.00 -0.63 24.79
N LYS A 176 5.82 -0.43 24.21
CA LYS A 176 5.69 -0.35 22.74
C LYS A 176 6.37 0.89 22.16
N ALA A 177 6.31 2.01 22.88
CA ALA A 177 6.91 3.28 22.44
C ALA A 177 8.43 3.31 22.67
N SER A 178 8.91 2.84 23.82
CA SER A 178 10.32 2.91 24.23
C SER A 178 10.67 1.68 25.06
N PRO A 179 10.92 0.52 24.43
CA PRO A 179 11.19 -0.72 25.17
C PRO A 179 12.41 -0.65 26.09
N ASP A 180 13.41 0.17 25.71
CA ASP A 180 14.66 0.33 26.44
C ASP A 180 14.48 1.00 27.81
N LEU A 181 13.38 1.73 28.00
CA LEU A 181 13.11 2.44 29.25
C LEU A 181 12.44 1.57 30.33
N VAL A 182 11.83 0.43 29.91
CA VAL A 182 11.12 -0.43 30.87
C VAL A 182 12.09 -1.49 31.42
N PRO A 183 12.53 -1.35 32.66
CA PRO A 183 13.50 -2.31 33.23
C PRO A 183 12.81 -3.64 33.60
N MET A 184 13.36 -4.75 33.16
CA MET A 184 12.92 -6.08 33.64
C MET A 184 13.48 -6.34 35.03
N GLY A 185 12.75 -7.09 35.82
CA GLY A 185 13.15 -7.36 37.21
C GLY A 185 12.16 -8.22 37.95
N GLU A 186 12.21 -8.20 39.26
CA GLU A 186 11.39 -9.05 40.16
C GLU A 186 9.89 -8.88 39.96
N TRP A 187 9.46 -7.74 39.42
CA TRP A 187 8.04 -7.48 39.19
C TRP A 187 7.46 -8.37 38.08
N THR A 188 8.28 -8.93 37.17
CA THR A 188 7.81 -9.77 36.06
C THR A 188 7.08 -11.02 36.54
N ALA A 189 7.65 -11.73 37.54
CA ALA A 189 7.00 -12.89 38.16
C ALA A 189 5.69 -12.50 38.82
N ARG A 190 5.64 -11.33 39.47
CA ARG A 190 4.43 -10.85 40.15
C ARG A 190 3.33 -10.46 39.13
N VAL A 191 3.69 -9.92 37.97
CA VAL A 191 2.75 -9.63 36.89
C VAL A 191 2.14 -10.93 36.36
N VAL A 192 2.95 -11.98 36.19
CA VAL A 192 2.44 -13.29 35.76
C VAL A 192 1.37 -13.80 36.75
N HIS A 193 1.55 -13.61 38.06
CA HIS A 193 0.57 -14.02 39.07
C HIS A 193 -0.78 -13.26 38.94
N LEU A 194 -0.81 -12.09 38.29
CA LEU A 194 -2.05 -11.36 38.02
C LEU A 194 -3.01 -12.12 37.12
N LEU A 195 -2.53 -13.13 36.37
CA LEU A 195 -3.39 -14.02 35.60
C LEU A 195 -4.36 -14.80 36.50
N ASN A 196 -4.04 -14.93 37.77
CA ASN A 196 -4.86 -15.62 38.77
C ASN A 196 -5.72 -14.66 39.60
N ASP A 197 -5.71 -13.38 39.29
CA ASP A 197 -6.48 -12.35 40.01
C ASP A 197 -7.99 -12.62 39.93
N GLN A 198 -8.72 -12.23 40.95
CA GLN A 198 -10.18 -12.38 41.00
C GLN A 198 -10.87 -11.40 40.03
N HIS A 199 -10.30 -10.25 39.79
CA HIS A 199 -10.87 -9.22 38.93
C HIS A 199 -10.52 -9.45 37.45
N MET A 200 -11.53 -9.74 36.63
CA MET A 200 -11.31 -10.08 35.21
C MET A 200 -10.69 -8.95 34.40
N GLY A 201 -10.97 -7.70 34.79
CA GLY A 201 -10.33 -6.54 34.14
C GLY A 201 -8.84 -6.51 34.35
N VAL A 202 -8.38 -6.85 35.55
CA VAL A 202 -6.95 -6.95 35.88
C VAL A 202 -6.30 -8.09 35.08
N VAL A 203 -6.98 -9.25 35.02
CA VAL A 203 -6.51 -10.40 34.21
C VAL A 203 -6.36 -10.01 32.74
N THR A 204 -7.36 -9.34 32.19
CA THR A 204 -7.38 -8.94 30.77
C THR A 204 -6.22 -7.99 30.44
N ALA A 205 -5.99 -7.00 31.32
CA ALA A 205 -4.89 -6.06 31.15
C ALA A 205 -3.52 -6.76 31.28
N ALA A 206 -3.40 -7.66 32.28
CA ALA A 206 -2.18 -8.42 32.50
C ALA A 206 -1.84 -9.32 31.30
N VAL A 207 -2.83 -10.01 30.74
CA VAL A 207 -2.64 -10.84 29.54
C VAL A 207 -2.11 -10.00 28.37
N SER A 208 -2.68 -8.82 28.17
CA SER A 208 -2.23 -7.91 27.09
C SER A 208 -0.76 -7.51 27.29
N LEU A 209 -0.40 -7.15 28.50
CA LEU A 209 0.98 -6.76 28.85
C LEU A 209 1.96 -7.92 28.66
N ILE A 210 1.64 -9.09 29.21
CA ILE A 210 2.50 -10.27 29.15
C ILE A 210 2.70 -10.71 27.69
N THR A 211 1.64 -10.68 26.87
CA THR A 211 1.72 -11.04 25.44
C THR A 211 2.73 -10.16 24.69
N CYS A 212 2.84 -8.89 25.07
CA CYS A 212 3.80 -7.97 24.46
C CYS A 212 5.22 -8.22 25.00
N LEU A 213 5.37 -8.36 26.30
CA LEU A 213 6.68 -8.49 26.95
C LEU A 213 7.36 -9.82 26.66
N CYS A 214 6.62 -10.91 26.58
CA CYS A 214 7.18 -12.26 26.41
C CYS A 214 7.85 -12.48 25.05
N LYS A 215 7.50 -11.68 24.06
CA LYS A 215 8.09 -11.78 22.71
C LYS A 215 9.59 -11.47 22.69
N LYS A 216 10.05 -10.58 23.57
CA LYS A 216 11.47 -10.23 23.69
C LYS A 216 12.14 -10.83 24.95
N ASN A 217 11.33 -11.22 25.93
CA ASN A 217 11.82 -11.72 27.22
C ASN A 217 11.11 -13.04 27.53
N PRO A 218 11.29 -14.10 26.71
CA PRO A 218 10.48 -15.31 26.86
C PRO A 218 10.69 -16.01 28.19
N ASP A 219 11.91 -16.09 28.68
CA ASP A 219 12.24 -16.82 29.91
C ASP A 219 11.60 -16.21 31.17
N ASP A 220 11.46 -14.88 31.22
CA ASP A 220 10.90 -14.15 32.36
C ASP A 220 9.41 -14.42 32.56
N PHE A 221 8.70 -14.83 31.51
CA PHE A 221 7.24 -14.97 31.52
C PHE A 221 6.78 -16.41 31.27
N LYS A 222 7.69 -17.37 31.21
CA LYS A 222 7.41 -18.77 30.86
C LYS A 222 6.35 -19.42 31.77
N THR A 223 6.29 -19.07 33.02
CA THR A 223 5.33 -19.59 33.98
C THR A 223 3.87 -19.18 33.67
N CYS A 224 3.66 -18.23 32.76
CA CYS A 224 2.30 -17.79 32.38
C CYS A 224 1.51 -18.88 31.67
N ILE A 225 2.17 -19.88 31.06
CA ILE A 225 1.50 -20.91 30.25
C ILE A 225 0.47 -21.69 31.09
N SER A 226 0.88 -22.22 32.23
CA SER A 226 -0.01 -23.02 33.10
C SER A 226 -1.18 -22.19 33.63
N LEU A 227 -0.92 -20.93 34.02
CA LEU A 227 -1.95 -20.01 34.50
C LEU A 227 -2.93 -19.63 33.41
N ALA A 228 -2.43 -19.36 32.19
CA ALA A 228 -3.27 -19.01 31.05
C ALA A 228 -4.18 -20.20 30.66
N VAL A 229 -3.64 -21.41 30.60
CA VAL A 229 -4.43 -22.61 30.27
C VAL A 229 -5.48 -22.85 31.36
N SER A 230 -5.11 -22.71 32.63
CA SER A 230 -6.04 -22.88 33.76
C SER A 230 -7.17 -21.85 33.68
N ARG A 231 -6.87 -20.58 33.38
CA ARG A 231 -7.89 -19.54 33.25
C ARG A 231 -8.80 -19.81 32.05
N LEU A 232 -8.24 -20.20 30.91
CA LEU A 232 -9.01 -20.53 29.71
C LEU A 232 -9.93 -21.71 29.97
N SER A 233 -9.43 -22.73 30.64
CA SER A 233 -10.23 -23.93 31.01
C SER A 233 -11.46 -23.55 31.84
N ARG A 234 -11.28 -22.68 32.84
CA ARG A 234 -12.37 -22.19 33.66
C ARG A 234 -13.42 -21.42 32.84
N ILE A 235 -13.00 -20.60 31.90
CA ILE A 235 -13.94 -19.85 31.05
C ILE A 235 -14.70 -20.79 30.13
N VAL A 236 -13.99 -21.70 29.47
CA VAL A 236 -14.55 -22.60 28.45
C VAL A 236 -15.52 -23.62 29.07
N SER A 237 -15.17 -24.15 30.23
CA SER A 237 -16.00 -25.15 30.92
C SER A 237 -17.19 -24.54 31.66
N SER A 238 -17.31 -23.21 31.75
CA SER A 238 -18.11 -22.57 32.77
C SER A 238 -19.60 -22.78 32.70
N ALA A 239 -20.09 -23.32 33.77
CA ALA A 239 -21.31 -22.95 34.42
C ALA A 239 -21.09 -21.83 35.47
N SER A 240 -20.08 -21.09 35.41
CA SER A 240 -19.63 -20.15 36.48
C SER A 240 -20.42 -18.85 36.47
N THR A 241 -21.06 -18.58 37.63
CA THR A 241 -21.71 -17.30 37.90
C THR A 241 -20.72 -16.14 38.02
N ASP A 242 -19.45 -16.46 38.23
CA ASP A 242 -18.39 -15.47 38.45
C ASP A 242 -18.12 -14.63 37.20
N LEU A 243 -18.56 -15.09 36.04
CA LEU A 243 -18.34 -14.40 34.76
C LEU A 243 -19.55 -13.60 34.27
N GLN A 244 -20.60 -13.48 35.10
CA GLN A 244 -21.82 -12.82 34.70
C GLN A 244 -21.62 -11.39 34.18
N ASP A 245 -20.76 -10.61 34.85
CA ASP A 245 -20.48 -9.22 34.51
C ASP A 245 -19.63 -9.11 33.24
N TYR A 246 -18.97 -10.20 32.81
CA TYR A 246 -18.08 -10.25 31.66
C TYR A 246 -18.68 -11.10 30.52
N THR A 247 -19.94 -11.54 30.66
CA THR A 247 -20.66 -12.32 29.65
C THR A 247 -21.25 -11.35 28.62
N TYR A 248 -20.99 -11.62 27.36
CA TYR A 248 -21.41 -10.78 26.23
C TYR A 248 -22.35 -11.61 25.35
N TYR A 249 -23.60 -11.26 25.32
CA TYR A 249 -24.65 -11.98 24.55
C TYR A 249 -24.52 -13.50 24.72
N PHE A 250 -24.51 -13.97 25.96
CA PHE A 250 -24.45 -15.39 26.37
C PHE A 250 -23.11 -16.05 26.10
N VAL A 251 -22.05 -15.31 25.74
CA VAL A 251 -20.68 -15.84 25.58
C VAL A 251 -19.84 -15.34 26.74
N PRO A 252 -19.29 -16.25 27.58
CA PRO A 252 -18.52 -15.82 28.74
C PRO A 252 -17.13 -15.27 28.31
N ALA A 253 -16.81 -14.08 28.80
CA ALA A 253 -15.51 -13.41 28.65
C ALA A 253 -14.86 -13.60 27.27
N PRO A 254 -15.54 -13.19 26.16
CA PRO A 254 -14.98 -13.46 24.82
C PRO A 254 -13.67 -12.75 24.55
N TRP A 255 -13.52 -11.47 24.99
CA TRP A 255 -12.28 -10.73 24.79
C TRP A 255 -11.10 -11.35 25.53
N LEU A 256 -11.31 -11.76 26.78
CA LEU A 256 -10.29 -12.44 27.57
C LEU A 256 -9.90 -13.78 26.94
N SER A 257 -10.88 -14.54 26.46
CA SER A 257 -10.61 -15.82 25.77
C SER A 257 -9.70 -15.62 24.56
N VAL A 258 -9.99 -14.62 23.71
CA VAL A 258 -9.17 -14.31 22.54
C VAL A 258 -7.76 -13.91 22.96
N LYS A 259 -7.63 -13.08 24.00
CA LYS A 259 -6.31 -12.63 24.49
C LYS A 259 -5.48 -13.81 25.07
N LEU A 260 -6.11 -14.71 25.80
CA LEU A 260 -5.44 -15.90 26.34
C LEU A 260 -4.95 -16.83 25.21
N LEU A 261 -5.80 -17.04 24.20
CA LEU A 261 -5.42 -17.85 23.04
C LEU A 261 -4.23 -17.24 22.29
N ARG A 262 -4.20 -15.92 22.18
CA ARG A 262 -3.06 -15.20 21.56
C ARG A 262 -1.78 -15.30 22.39
N LEU A 263 -1.90 -15.21 23.71
CA LEU A 263 -0.75 -15.38 24.61
C LEU A 263 -0.16 -16.78 24.43
N LEU A 264 -1.01 -17.80 24.38
CA LEU A 264 -0.59 -19.20 24.25
C LEU A 264 0.12 -19.47 22.90
N GLN A 265 -0.08 -18.63 21.88
CA GLN A 265 0.69 -18.73 20.63
C GLN A 265 2.17 -18.35 20.83
N CYS A 266 2.51 -17.64 21.90
CA CYS A 266 3.90 -17.23 22.17
C CYS A 266 4.77 -18.36 22.71
N TYR A 267 4.14 -19.42 23.25
CA TYR A 267 4.85 -20.52 23.91
C TYR A 267 4.23 -21.87 23.57
N PRO A 268 5.01 -22.85 23.10
CA PRO A 268 4.51 -24.24 23.08
C PRO A 268 4.41 -24.78 24.51
N PRO A 269 3.37 -25.52 24.87
CA PRO A 269 3.28 -26.14 26.21
C PRO A 269 4.24 -27.31 26.33
N GLU A 270 5.24 -27.19 27.20
CA GLU A 270 6.25 -28.23 27.40
C GLU A 270 5.76 -29.33 28.35
N ASP A 271 4.93 -28.97 29.33
CA ASP A 271 4.37 -29.90 30.31
C ASP A 271 3.21 -30.69 29.70
N ALA A 272 3.29 -32.02 29.75
CA ALA A 272 2.27 -32.91 29.17
C ALA A 272 0.86 -32.71 29.79
N ALA A 273 0.79 -32.43 31.10
CA ALA A 273 -0.50 -32.22 31.77
C ALA A 273 -1.13 -30.88 31.33
N VAL A 274 -0.32 -29.84 31.18
CA VAL A 274 -0.77 -28.53 30.68
C VAL A 274 -1.21 -28.66 29.22
N LYS A 275 -0.44 -29.37 28.39
CA LYS A 275 -0.79 -29.63 27.00
C LYS A 275 -2.12 -30.38 26.88
N GLY A 276 -2.31 -31.40 27.71
CA GLY A 276 -3.56 -32.18 27.73
C GLY A 276 -4.78 -31.34 28.05
N ARG A 277 -4.67 -30.45 29.05
CA ARG A 277 -5.75 -29.51 29.39
C ARG A 277 -6.02 -28.52 28.28
N LEU A 278 -4.97 -28.04 27.62
CA LEU A 278 -5.12 -27.11 26.51
C LEU A 278 -5.85 -27.79 25.34
N VAL A 279 -5.46 -29.00 24.96
CA VAL A 279 -6.09 -29.78 23.89
C VAL A 279 -7.59 -29.96 24.22
N GLU A 280 -7.92 -30.32 25.46
CA GLU A 280 -9.31 -30.47 25.91
C GLU A 280 -10.10 -29.13 25.77
N CYS A 281 -9.47 -28.00 26.08
CA CYS A 281 -10.09 -26.68 25.90
C CYS A 281 -10.38 -26.40 24.41
N LEU A 282 -9.41 -26.66 23.54
CA LEU A 282 -9.55 -26.43 22.11
C LEU A 282 -10.64 -27.30 21.51
N GLU A 283 -10.68 -28.58 21.90
CA GLU A 283 -11.74 -29.51 21.50
C GLU A 283 -13.13 -29.01 21.95
N THR A 284 -13.22 -28.50 23.17
CA THR A 284 -14.49 -28.00 23.73
C THR A 284 -14.98 -26.80 22.92
N VAL A 285 -14.09 -25.91 22.53
CA VAL A 285 -14.48 -24.75 21.68
C VAL A 285 -14.97 -25.23 20.32
N LEU A 286 -14.28 -26.19 19.69
CA LEU A 286 -14.70 -26.76 18.40
C LEU A 286 -16.05 -27.45 18.52
N ASN A 287 -16.30 -28.17 19.62
CA ASN A 287 -17.59 -28.84 19.87
C ASN A 287 -18.72 -27.81 20.03
N LYS A 288 -18.47 -26.75 20.84
CA LYS A 288 -19.45 -25.67 21.06
C LYS A 288 -19.79 -24.91 19.78
N ALA A 289 -18.87 -24.87 18.83
CA ALA A 289 -19.13 -24.23 17.54
C ALA A 289 -20.23 -24.94 16.76
N GLN A 290 -20.38 -26.25 16.97
CA GLN A 290 -21.40 -27.06 16.30
C GLN A 290 -22.76 -26.95 16.99
N GLU A 291 -22.81 -26.42 18.22
CA GLU A 291 -24.08 -26.28 18.96
C GLU A 291 -24.98 -25.19 18.39
N PRO A 292 -26.30 -25.36 18.43
CA PRO A 292 -27.22 -24.31 17.99
C PRO A 292 -26.97 -23.00 18.75
N PRO A 293 -27.08 -21.85 18.09
CA PRO A 293 -26.82 -20.58 18.78
C PRO A 293 -27.87 -20.28 19.88
N LYS A 294 -27.38 -19.84 21.04
CA LYS A 294 -28.24 -19.45 22.17
C LYS A 294 -28.97 -18.13 21.93
N SER A 295 -28.63 -17.42 20.86
CA SER A 295 -29.25 -16.14 20.51
C SER A 295 -29.18 -15.91 19.01
N LYS A 296 -30.22 -15.30 18.45
CA LYS A 296 -30.25 -14.87 17.03
C LYS A 296 -29.56 -13.53 16.80
N LYS A 297 -29.04 -12.89 17.85
CA LYS A 297 -28.33 -11.62 17.73
C LYS A 297 -26.94 -11.81 17.05
N VAL A 298 -26.62 -10.91 16.14
CA VAL A 298 -25.35 -10.92 15.42
C VAL A 298 -24.15 -10.87 16.39
N GLN A 299 -24.30 -10.14 17.49
CA GLN A 299 -23.25 -10.01 18.51
C GLN A 299 -22.88 -11.37 19.13
N HIS A 300 -23.89 -12.25 19.35
CA HIS A 300 -23.63 -13.60 19.85
C HIS A 300 -22.77 -14.41 18.88
N SER A 301 -23.17 -14.42 17.60
CA SER A 301 -22.43 -15.12 16.55
C SER A 301 -21.01 -14.57 16.40
N ASN A 302 -20.88 -13.25 16.41
CA ASN A 302 -19.54 -12.60 16.27
C ASN A 302 -18.63 -12.98 17.42
N ALA A 303 -19.13 -13.00 18.66
CA ALA A 303 -18.33 -13.39 19.82
C ALA A 303 -17.91 -14.86 19.76
N LYS A 304 -18.83 -15.75 19.39
CA LYS A 304 -18.51 -17.17 19.20
C LYS A 304 -17.45 -17.37 18.12
N ASN A 305 -17.66 -16.71 16.98
CA ASN A 305 -16.75 -16.84 15.83
C ASN A 305 -15.36 -16.26 16.13
N ALA A 306 -15.27 -15.16 16.90
CA ALA A 306 -13.98 -14.58 17.29
C ALA A 306 -13.16 -15.58 18.11
N ILE A 307 -13.79 -16.25 19.08
CA ILE A 307 -13.11 -17.28 19.89
C ILE A 307 -12.72 -18.46 18.99
N LEU A 308 -13.63 -18.91 18.13
CA LEU A 308 -13.42 -20.04 17.23
C LEU A 308 -12.23 -19.80 16.29
N PHE A 309 -12.19 -18.65 15.63
CA PHE A 309 -11.09 -18.33 14.72
C PHE A 309 -9.75 -18.20 15.45
N GLU A 310 -9.74 -17.66 16.66
CA GLU A 310 -8.50 -17.56 17.44
C GLU A 310 -8.07 -18.96 17.93
N THR A 311 -9.01 -19.83 18.27
CA THR A 311 -8.74 -21.24 18.60
C THR A 311 -8.12 -21.97 17.42
N ILE A 312 -8.68 -21.78 16.23
CA ILE A 312 -8.15 -22.37 14.97
C ILE A 312 -6.74 -21.84 14.72
N SER A 313 -6.52 -20.53 14.92
CA SER A 313 -5.20 -19.93 14.77
C SER A 313 -4.15 -20.58 15.69
N LEU A 314 -4.52 -20.87 16.92
CA LEU A 314 -3.64 -21.55 17.87
C LEU A 314 -3.36 -23.00 17.45
N ILE A 315 -4.37 -23.72 17.00
CA ILE A 315 -4.24 -25.10 16.50
C ILE A 315 -3.25 -25.12 15.31
N ILE A 316 -3.40 -24.18 14.38
CA ILE A 316 -2.54 -24.06 13.20
C ILE A 316 -1.10 -23.71 13.63
N HIS A 317 -0.96 -22.81 14.59
CA HIS A 317 0.35 -22.33 15.06
C HIS A 317 1.17 -23.49 15.67
N TYR A 318 0.53 -24.34 16.47
CA TYR A 318 1.23 -25.49 17.10
C TYR A 318 1.56 -26.59 16.11
N ASP A 319 0.69 -26.84 15.14
CA ASP A 319 0.86 -27.83 14.06
C ASP A 319 1.34 -29.21 14.59
N SER A 320 0.84 -29.61 15.74
CA SER A 320 1.29 -30.84 16.42
C SER A 320 0.17 -31.85 16.71
N GLU A 321 -1.08 -31.48 16.42
CA GLU A 321 -2.25 -32.31 16.74
C GLU A 321 -3.06 -32.58 15.45
N PRO A 322 -2.77 -33.70 14.74
CA PRO A 322 -3.42 -33.94 13.43
C PRO A 322 -4.93 -33.93 13.47
N ASN A 323 -5.53 -34.51 14.50
CA ASN A 323 -7.00 -34.53 14.63
C ASN A 323 -7.59 -33.13 14.76
N LEU A 324 -6.95 -32.24 15.53
CA LEU A 324 -7.40 -30.85 15.68
C LEU A 324 -7.25 -30.08 14.37
N LEU A 325 -6.16 -30.31 13.62
CA LEU A 325 -5.92 -29.63 12.34
C LEU A 325 -7.00 -30.01 11.31
N VAL A 326 -7.36 -31.30 11.22
CA VAL A 326 -8.40 -31.74 10.29
C VAL A 326 -9.77 -31.17 10.73
N ARG A 327 -10.07 -31.18 12.02
CA ARG A 327 -11.32 -30.61 12.54
C ARG A 327 -11.40 -29.11 12.29
N ALA A 328 -10.28 -28.39 12.46
CA ALA A 328 -10.19 -26.97 12.16
C ALA A 328 -10.47 -26.71 10.68
N CYS A 329 -9.88 -27.52 9.79
CA CYS A 329 -10.10 -27.44 8.35
C CYS A 329 -11.59 -27.62 8.01
N ASN A 330 -12.23 -28.64 8.58
CA ASN A 330 -13.66 -28.92 8.34
C ASN A 330 -14.54 -27.76 8.84
N GLN A 331 -14.19 -27.18 9.98
CA GLN A 331 -14.92 -26.03 10.54
C GLN A 331 -14.79 -24.81 9.64
N LEU A 332 -13.57 -24.54 9.13
CA LEU A 332 -13.32 -23.44 8.18
C LEU A 332 -14.09 -23.65 6.87
N GLY A 333 -14.18 -24.90 6.41
CA GLY A 333 -14.92 -25.24 5.20
C GLY A 333 -16.38 -24.78 5.25
N GLN A 334 -16.99 -24.83 6.43
CA GLN A 334 -18.36 -24.33 6.61
C GLN A 334 -18.48 -22.82 6.41
N PHE A 335 -17.39 -22.07 6.71
CA PHE A 335 -17.38 -20.62 6.56
C PHE A 335 -17.11 -20.15 5.13
N LEU A 336 -16.59 -21.01 4.27
CA LEU A 336 -16.29 -20.64 2.88
C LEU A 336 -17.55 -20.21 2.11
N GLN A 337 -18.72 -20.71 2.50
CA GLN A 337 -19.99 -20.38 1.87
C GLN A 337 -20.88 -19.52 2.79
N HIS A 338 -20.32 -18.95 3.86
CA HIS A 338 -21.09 -18.14 4.81
C HIS A 338 -21.52 -16.82 4.14
N ARG A 339 -22.69 -16.30 4.53
CA ARG A 339 -23.25 -15.05 3.96
C ARG A 339 -22.41 -13.81 4.27
N GLU A 340 -21.65 -13.82 5.39
CA GLU A 340 -20.84 -12.67 5.84
C GLU A 340 -19.48 -12.71 5.14
N THR A 341 -19.15 -11.65 4.41
CA THR A 341 -17.92 -11.52 3.64
C THR A 341 -16.67 -11.68 4.53
N ASN A 342 -16.67 -11.06 5.71
CA ASN A 342 -15.54 -11.12 6.63
C ASN A 342 -15.23 -12.55 7.07
N LEU A 343 -16.26 -13.38 7.28
CA LEU A 343 -16.05 -14.77 7.70
C LEU A 343 -15.50 -15.62 6.55
N ARG A 344 -15.95 -15.36 5.32
CA ARG A 344 -15.36 -16.02 4.14
C ARG A 344 -13.88 -15.65 3.98
N TYR A 345 -13.56 -14.36 4.15
CA TYR A 345 -12.16 -13.86 4.09
C TYR A 345 -11.28 -14.55 5.13
N LEU A 346 -11.72 -14.58 6.40
CA LEU A 346 -10.95 -15.17 7.49
C LEU A 346 -10.76 -16.68 7.30
N ALA A 347 -11.79 -17.36 6.77
CA ALA A 347 -11.70 -18.80 6.49
C ALA A 347 -10.66 -19.08 5.41
N LEU A 348 -10.67 -18.30 4.32
CA LEU A 348 -9.69 -18.44 3.24
C LEU A 348 -8.27 -18.18 3.75
N GLU A 349 -8.09 -17.13 4.54
CA GLU A 349 -6.79 -16.76 5.13
C GLU A 349 -6.24 -17.87 6.04
N SER A 350 -7.08 -18.41 6.92
CA SER A 350 -6.69 -19.48 7.84
C SER A 350 -6.37 -20.77 7.08
N MET A 351 -7.15 -21.09 6.05
CA MET A 351 -6.89 -22.27 5.22
C MET A 351 -5.57 -22.18 4.44
N CYS A 352 -5.14 -20.97 4.07
CA CYS A 352 -3.82 -20.79 3.42
C CYS A 352 -2.71 -21.34 4.30
N THR A 353 -2.78 -21.09 5.62
CA THR A 353 -1.79 -21.58 6.56
C THR A 353 -1.92 -23.11 6.74
N LEU A 354 -3.18 -23.60 6.83
CA LEU A 354 -3.43 -25.06 6.95
C LEU A 354 -2.93 -25.84 5.74
N ALA A 355 -2.98 -25.25 4.56
CA ALA A 355 -2.51 -25.91 3.33
C ALA A 355 -1.01 -26.21 3.36
N SER A 356 -0.24 -25.50 4.20
CA SER A 356 1.20 -25.70 4.35
C SER A 356 1.54 -26.83 5.32
N SER A 357 0.57 -27.30 6.12
CA SER A 357 0.79 -28.37 7.09
C SER A 357 0.64 -29.74 6.43
N GLU A 358 1.56 -30.64 6.73
CA GLU A 358 1.50 -32.04 6.24
C GLU A 358 0.23 -32.74 6.69
N PHE A 359 -0.27 -32.41 7.90
CA PHE A 359 -1.41 -33.11 8.50
C PHE A 359 -2.74 -32.70 7.90
N SER A 360 -2.85 -31.48 7.38
CA SER A 360 -4.12 -30.93 6.91
C SER A 360 -4.16 -30.64 5.40
N HIS A 361 -3.05 -30.83 4.69
CA HIS A 361 -2.97 -30.50 3.26
C HIS A 361 -4.05 -31.24 2.44
N GLU A 362 -4.21 -32.53 2.68
CA GLU A 362 -5.22 -33.34 1.97
C GLU A 362 -6.65 -32.89 2.34
N ALA A 363 -6.88 -32.54 3.60
CA ALA A 363 -8.20 -32.05 4.04
C ALA A 363 -8.53 -30.70 3.36
N VAL A 364 -7.56 -29.81 3.23
CA VAL A 364 -7.73 -28.52 2.53
C VAL A 364 -8.09 -28.76 1.06
N LYS A 365 -7.44 -29.71 0.40
CA LYS A 365 -7.69 -30.04 -1.01
C LYS A 365 -9.12 -30.47 -1.29
N THR A 366 -9.82 -31.01 -0.31
CA THR A 366 -11.24 -31.42 -0.49
C THR A 366 -12.14 -30.20 -0.78
N HIS A 367 -11.69 -28.98 -0.47
CA HIS A 367 -12.44 -27.75 -0.66
C HIS A 367 -12.08 -27.01 -1.96
N ILE A 368 -11.29 -27.64 -2.85
CA ILE A 368 -10.76 -26.96 -4.04
C ILE A 368 -11.88 -26.35 -4.91
N ASP A 369 -12.96 -27.07 -5.12
CA ASP A 369 -14.07 -26.59 -5.97
C ASP A 369 -14.77 -25.38 -5.35
N THR A 370 -14.91 -25.36 -4.02
CA THR A 370 -15.50 -24.23 -3.30
C THR A 370 -14.61 -22.99 -3.43
N VAL A 371 -13.30 -23.17 -3.31
CA VAL A 371 -12.33 -22.09 -3.43
C VAL A 371 -12.29 -21.53 -4.87
N ILE A 372 -12.32 -22.42 -5.86
CA ILE A 372 -12.39 -22.02 -7.27
C ILE A 372 -13.67 -21.21 -7.52
N ASN A 373 -14.80 -21.66 -6.96
CA ASN A 373 -16.06 -20.93 -7.08
C ASN A 373 -15.96 -19.55 -6.43
N ALA A 374 -15.31 -19.44 -5.28
CA ALA A 374 -15.09 -18.14 -4.62
C ALA A 374 -14.26 -17.21 -5.51
N LEU A 375 -13.20 -17.74 -6.14
CA LEU A 375 -12.38 -16.96 -7.08
C LEU A 375 -13.21 -16.40 -8.24
N LYS A 376 -14.19 -17.17 -8.71
CA LYS A 376 -15.04 -16.81 -9.86
C LYS A 376 -16.18 -15.85 -9.49
N THR A 377 -16.79 -16.01 -8.32
CA THR A 377 -18.10 -15.40 -8.02
C THR A 377 -18.04 -14.28 -6.98
N GLU A 378 -17.00 -14.21 -6.17
CA GLU A 378 -16.90 -13.18 -5.14
C GLU A 378 -16.82 -11.78 -5.75
N ARG A 379 -17.54 -10.85 -5.12
CA ARG A 379 -17.54 -9.44 -5.54
C ARG A 379 -16.42 -8.65 -4.90
N ASP A 380 -16.01 -9.04 -3.71
CA ASP A 380 -14.95 -8.37 -2.94
C ASP A 380 -13.58 -8.81 -3.45
N VAL A 381 -12.76 -7.85 -3.85
CA VAL A 381 -11.43 -8.09 -4.42
C VAL A 381 -10.51 -8.77 -3.39
N SER A 382 -10.60 -8.37 -2.11
CA SER A 382 -9.74 -8.96 -1.08
C SER A 382 -10.08 -10.43 -0.82
N VAL A 383 -11.36 -10.81 -0.92
CA VAL A 383 -11.78 -12.21 -0.80
C VAL A 383 -11.27 -13.02 -1.99
N ARG A 384 -11.37 -12.49 -3.22
CA ARG A 384 -10.84 -13.17 -4.41
C ARG A 384 -9.33 -13.34 -4.32
N GLN A 385 -8.62 -12.32 -3.80
CA GLN A 385 -7.18 -12.40 -3.59
C GLN A 385 -6.83 -13.53 -2.61
N ARG A 386 -7.57 -13.67 -1.50
CA ARG A 386 -7.35 -14.76 -0.55
C ARG A 386 -7.69 -16.13 -1.15
N ALA A 387 -8.70 -16.21 -2.01
CA ALA A 387 -9.00 -17.44 -2.74
C ALA A 387 -7.84 -17.84 -3.66
N ALA A 388 -7.25 -16.87 -4.37
CA ALA A 388 -6.06 -17.12 -5.21
C ALA A 388 -4.85 -17.54 -4.36
N ASP A 389 -4.65 -16.90 -3.18
CA ASP A 389 -3.59 -17.30 -2.24
C ASP A 389 -3.76 -18.75 -1.79
N LEU A 390 -4.98 -19.14 -1.48
CA LEU A 390 -5.29 -20.51 -1.03
C LEU A 390 -5.07 -21.52 -2.15
N LEU A 391 -5.50 -21.20 -3.37
CA LEU A 391 -5.25 -22.09 -4.53
C LEU A 391 -3.75 -22.26 -4.74
N TYR A 392 -2.98 -21.19 -4.62
CA TYR A 392 -1.52 -21.26 -4.70
C TYR A 392 -0.95 -22.18 -3.61
N ALA A 393 -1.43 -22.04 -2.37
CA ALA A 393 -0.93 -22.80 -1.22
C ALA A 393 -1.30 -24.30 -1.31
N MET A 394 -2.48 -24.62 -1.86
CA MET A 394 -2.95 -26.02 -1.94
C MET A 394 -2.49 -26.74 -3.22
N CYS A 395 -1.79 -26.04 -4.11
CA CYS A 395 -1.35 -26.59 -5.39
C CYS A 395 -0.29 -27.69 -5.19
N ASP A 396 -0.45 -28.78 -5.92
CA ASP A 396 0.53 -29.86 -6.04
C ASP A 396 0.49 -30.43 -7.46
N ARG A 397 1.27 -31.48 -7.72
CA ARG A 397 1.34 -32.08 -9.07
C ARG A 397 0.01 -32.62 -9.58
N SER A 398 -0.88 -33.06 -8.69
CA SER A 398 -2.18 -33.63 -9.08
C SER A 398 -3.19 -32.60 -9.56
N ASN A 399 -3.13 -31.36 -9.03
CA ASN A 399 -4.13 -30.33 -9.29
C ASN A 399 -3.57 -29.08 -10.00
N ALA A 400 -2.26 -29.04 -10.29
CA ALA A 400 -1.60 -27.85 -10.83
C ALA A 400 -2.24 -27.34 -12.12
N LYS A 401 -2.57 -28.25 -13.06
CA LYS A 401 -3.19 -27.87 -14.33
C LYS A 401 -4.55 -27.19 -14.12
N GLN A 402 -5.36 -27.73 -13.20
CA GLN A 402 -6.66 -27.15 -12.85
C GLN A 402 -6.50 -25.76 -12.22
N ILE A 403 -5.65 -25.65 -11.21
CA ILE A 403 -5.44 -24.40 -10.46
C ILE A 403 -4.87 -23.32 -11.38
N VAL A 404 -3.84 -23.64 -12.15
CA VAL A 404 -3.22 -22.68 -13.08
C VAL A 404 -4.22 -22.20 -14.12
N SER A 405 -5.04 -23.11 -14.69
CA SER A 405 -6.09 -22.74 -15.65
C SER A 405 -7.07 -21.74 -15.05
N GLU A 406 -7.51 -21.96 -13.80
CA GLU A 406 -8.47 -21.05 -13.15
C GLU A 406 -7.83 -19.72 -12.75
N MET A 407 -6.56 -19.72 -12.35
CA MET A 407 -5.83 -18.49 -12.05
C MET A 407 -5.60 -17.65 -13.32
N LEU A 408 -5.31 -18.29 -14.45
CA LEU A 408 -5.19 -17.61 -15.76
C LEU A 408 -6.52 -16.97 -16.16
N ARG A 409 -7.62 -17.70 -15.99
CA ARG A 409 -8.97 -17.17 -16.28
C ARG A 409 -9.30 -15.98 -15.38
N TYR A 410 -8.96 -16.07 -14.10
CA TYR A 410 -9.14 -14.96 -13.16
C TYR A 410 -8.29 -13.75 -13.57
N LEU A 411 -7.07 -13.99 -14.04
CA LEU A 411 -6.13 -12.92 -14.44
C LEU A 411 -6.72 -12.04 -15.55
N GLU A 412 -7.56 -12.58 -16.43
CA GLU A 412 -8.21 -11.81 -17.52
C GLU A 412 -9.08 -10.66 -16.97
N THR A 413 -9.66 -10.85 -15.77
CA THR A 413 -10.60 -9.88 -15.16
C THR A 413 -10.10 -9.27 -13.86
N ALA A 414 -8.91 -9.65 -13.40
CA ALA A 414 -8.37 -9.24 -12.10
C ALA A 414 -8.04 -7.74 -12.07
N ASP A 415 -8.16 -7.15 -10.91
CA ASP A 415 -7.75 -5.75 -10.67
C ASP A 415 -6.25 -5.56 -10.92
N TYR A 416 -5.90 -4.42 -11.46
CA TYR A 416 -4.51 -4.08 -11.81
C TYR A 416 -3.56 -4.23 -10.61
N ALA A 417 -4.03 -3.91 -9.40
CA ALA A 417 -3.21 -3.93 -8.19
C ALA A 417 -2.67 -5.34 -7.86
N ILE A 418 -3.38 -6.39 -8.25
CA ILE A 418 -3.01 -7.77 -7.89
C ILE A 418 -2.50 -8.59 -9.08
N ARG A 419 -2.55 -8.05 -10.32
CA ARG A 419 -2.16 -8.80 -11.52
C ARG A 419 -0.71 -9.30 -11.46
N GLU A 420 0.22 -8.43 -11.04
CA GLU A 420 1.63 -8.80 -10.97
C GLU A 420 1.85 -9.98 -10.02
N GLU A 421 1.15 -9.96 -8.87
CA GLU A 421 1.26 -11.05 -7.89
C GLU A 421 0.71 -12.37 -8.45
N ILE A 422 -0.43 -12.32 -9.15
CA ILE A 422 -1.03 -13.50 -9.78
C ILE A 422 -0.09 -14.06 -10.87
N VAL A 423 0.49 -13.19 -11.69
CA VAL A 423 1.46 -13.58 -12.73
C VAL A 423 2.64 -14.32 -12.10
N LEU A 424 3.22 -13.78 -11.02
CA LEU A 424 4.36 -14.41 -10.34
C LEU A 424 3.96 -15.77 -9.76
N LYS A 425 2.78 -15.86 -9.16
CA LYS A 425 2.27 -17.12 -8.58
C LYS A 425 2.07 -18.20 -9.66
N VAL A 426 1.44 -17.84 -10.78
CA VAL A 426 1.22 -18.77 -11.89
C VAL A 426 2.55 -19.25 -12.46
N ALA A 427 3.52 -18.35 -12.65
CA ALA A 427 4.85 -18.69 -13.16
C ALA A 427 5.58 -19.65 -12.22
N ILE A 428 5.50 -19.40 -10.90
CA ILE A 428 6.12 -20.27 -9.89
C ILE A 428 5.47 -21.67 -9.91
N LEU A 429 4.14 -21.73 -9.92
CA LEU A 429 3.42 -23.00 -9.92
C LEU A 429 3.73 -23.82 -11.20
N ALA A 430 3.77 -23.15 -12.35
CA ALA A 430 4.07 -23.80 -13.62
C ALA A 430 5.48 -24.37 -13.62
N GLU A 431 6.47 -23.62 -13.12
CA GLU A 431 7.85 -24.10 -13.01
C GLU A 431 7.97 -25.27 -12.05
N LYS A 432 7.35 -25.14 -10.87
CA LYS A 432 7.52 -26.11 -9.78
C LYS A 432 6.83 -27.44 -10.07
N TYR A 433 5.65 -27.41 -10.68
CA TYR A 433 4.80 -28.59 -10.82
C TYR A 433 4.68 -29.12 -12.26
N ALA A 434 5.50 -28.64 -13.18
CA ALA A 434 5.49 -29.11 -14.55
C ALA A 434 5.94 -30.59 -14.60
N VAL A 435 5.03 -31.46 -15.02
CA VAL A 435 5.37 -32.82 -15.40
C VAL A 435 5.82 -32.84 -16.86
N ASP A 436 5.22 -31.98 -17.66
CA ASP A 436 5.47 -31.80 -19.08
C ASP A 436 5.83 -30.31 -19.31
N TYR A 437 7.04 -30.06 -19.76
CA TYR A 437 7.52 -28.70 -19.99
C TYR A 437 6.87 -28.01 -21.19
N SER A 438 6.21 -28.78 -22.07
CA SER A 438 5.33 -28.16 -23.08
C SER A 438 4.19 -27.36 -22.41
N TRP A 439 3.58 -27.95 -21.39
CA TRP A 439 2.58 -27.23 -20.59
C TRP A 439 3.16 -26.00 -19.90
N TYR A 440 4.41 -26.06 -19.39
CA TYR A 440 5.08 -24.90 -18.79
C TYR A 440 5.22 -23.77 -19.81
N VAL A 441 5.71 -24.09 -21.01
CA VAL A 441 5.87 -23.10 -22.10
C VAL A 441 4.51 -22.48 -22.43
N ASP A 442 3.48 -23.30 -22.61
CA ASP A 442 2.11 -22.82 -22.92
C ASP A 442 1.61 -21.87 -21.83
N THR A 443 1.85 -22.19 -20.57
CA THR A 443 1.42 -21.38 -19.43
C THR A 443 2.10 -20.00 -19.45
N ILE A 444 3.42 -19.93 -19.66
CA ILE A 444 4.15 -18.66 -19.68
C ILE A 444 3.73 -17.82 -20.90
N LEU A 445 3.55 -18.45 -22.07
CA LEU A 445 3.08 -17.72 -23.26
C LEU A 445 1.67 -17.16 -23.05
N ASN A 446 0.80 -17.91 -22.36
CA ASN A 446 -0.54 -17.42 -21.98
C ASN A 446 -0.45 -16.24 -20.98
N LEU A 447 0.47 -16.28 -20.02
CA LEU A 447 0.71 -15.14 -19.12
C LEU A 447 1.06 -13.88 -19.92
N ILE A 448 1.95 -14.02 -20.90
CA ILE A 448 2.37 -12.90 -21.75
C ILE A 448 1.18 -12.39 -22.58
N ARG A 449 0.36 -13.29 -23.11
CA ARG A 449 -0.81 -12.94 -23.93
C ARG A 449 -1.87 -12.19 -23.09
N ILE A 450 -2.12 -12.64 -21.86
CA ILE A 450 -3.20 -12.11 -21.00
C ILE A 450 -2.75 -10.84 -20.27
N ALA A 451 -1.51 -10.84 -19.75
CA ALA A 451 -1.03 -9.81 -18.82
C ALA A 451 0.44 -9.46 -19.06
N GLY A 452 0.82 -9.28 -20.33
CA GLY A 452 2.20 -9.05 -20.74
C GLY A 452 2.91 -7.92 -20.00
N ASP A 453 2.18 -6.83 -19.71
CA ASP A 453 2.71 -5.67 -18.96
C ASP A 453 3.15 -6.04 -17.54
N TYR A 454 2.62 -7.12 -17.00
CA TYR A 454 2.91 -7.60 -15.63
C TYR A 454 3.88 -8.77 -15.61
N VAL A 455 4.29 -9.26 -16.78
CA VAL A 455 5.29 -10.33 -16.89
C VAL A 455 6.67 -9.70 -16.86
N SER A 456 7.35 -9.84 -15.71
CA SER A 456 8.67 -9.25 -15.48
C SER A 456 9.76 -9.99 -16.24
N GLU A 457 10.94 -9.35 -16.32
CA GLU A 457 12.09 -9.93 -17.00
C GLU A 457 12.48 -11.28 -16.41
N GLU A 458 12.41 -11.45 -15.11
CA GLU A 458 12.73 -12.70 -14.44
C GLU A 458 11.86 -13.84 -14.95
N VAL A 459 10.59 -13.60 -15.26
CA VAL A 459 9.65 -14.63 -15.73
C VAL A 459 10.02 -15.06 -17.15
N TRP A 460 10.19 -14.11 -18.09
CA TRP A 460 10.48 -14.50 -19.46
C TRP A 460 11.95 -14.92 -19.65
N TYR A 461 12.91 -14.42 -18.85
CA TYR A 461 14.26 -14.99 -18.83
C TYR A 461 14.23 -16.43 -18.39
N ARG A 462 13.41 -16.76 -17.40
CA ARG A 462 13.36 -18.12 -16.85
C ARG A 462 12.84 -19.12 -17.87
N VAL A 463 11.83 -18.75 -18.67
CA VAL A 463 11.34 -19.67 -19.72
C VAL A 463 12.42 -19.91 -20.78
N LEU A 464 13.22 -18.88 -21.11
CA LEU A 464 14.35 -19.05 -22.05
C LEU A 464 15.40 -20.01 -21.49
N GLN A 465 15.75 -19.85 -20.20
CA GLN A 465 16.72 -20.73 -19.54
C GLN A 465 16.26 -22.20 -19.56
N ILE A 466 14.99 -22.42 -19.23
CA ILE A 466 14.42 -23.78 -19.15
C ILE A 466 14.40 -24.40 -20.56
N VAL A 467 13.97 -23.65 -21.58
CA VAL A 467 13.92 -24.14 -22.96
C VAL A 467 15.34 -24.46 -23.46
N THR A 468 16.32 -23.57 -23.19
CA THR A 468 17.70 -23.80 -23.59
C THR A 468 18.30 -25.05 -22.95
N ASN A 469 17.92 -25.33 -21.68
CA ASN A 469 18.46 -26.49 -20.93
C ASN A 469 17.78 -27.82 -21.27
N ARG A 470 16.69 -27.79 -22.08
CA ARG A 470 15.85 -28.98 -22.29
C ARG A 470 15.58 -29.24 -23.77
N ASP A 471 16.36 -30.19 -24.33
CA ASP A 471 16.27 -30.58 -25.74
C ASP A 471 14.87 -31.07 -26.11
N ASP A 472 14.19 -31.73 -25.14
CA ASP A 472 12.86 -32.31 -25.36
C ASP A 472 11.75 -31.31 -25.62
N VAL A 473 11.95 -30.03 -25.26
CA VAL A 473 10.92 -29.00 -25.41
C VAL A 473 11.25 -27.93 -26.47
N GLN A 474 12.49 -27.91 -26.97
CA GLN A 474 12.97 -26.84 -27.88
C GLN A 474 12.13 -26.73 -29.14
N GLY A 475 11.88 -27.87 -29.83
CA GLY A 475 11.07 -27.91 -31.05
C GLY A 475 9.62 -27.47 -30.80
N TYR A 476 9.04 -27.90 -29.68
CA TYR A 476 7.69 -27.47 -29.29
C TYR A 476 7.65 -25.98 -29.01
N ALA A 477 8.64 -25.46 -28.27
CA ALA A 477 8.71 -24.04 -27.93
C ALA A 477 8.84 -23.18 -29.20
N ALA A 478 9.70 -23.58 -30.15
CA ALA A 478 9.89 -22.88 -31.42
C ALA A 478 8.56 -22.82 -32.20
N LYS A 479 7.85 -23.95 -32.28
CA LYS A 479 6.55 -24.00 -32.96
C LYS A 479 5.52 -23.11 -32.30
N THR A 480 5.41 -23.19 -30.97
CA THR A 480 4.39 -22.48 -30.21
C THR A 480 4.62 -20.95 -30.24
N VAL A 481 5.86 -20.48 -30.09
CA VAL A 481 6.16 -19.05 -30.18
C VAL A 481 5.92 -18.52 -31.62
N PHE A 482 6.27 -19.32 -32.64
CA PHE A 482 6.01 -18.97 -34.00
C PHE A 482 4.50 -18.76 -34.26
N GLU A 483 3.69 -19.67 -33.75
CA GLU A 483 2.22 -19.54 -33.84
C GLU A 483 1.71 -18.32 -33.06
N ALA A 484 2.24 -18.07 -31.85
CA ALA A 484 1.85 -16.93 -31.02
C ALA A 484 2.19 -15.58 -31.67
N LEU A 485 3.33 -15.51 -32.36
CA LEU A 485 3.76 -14.29 -33.04
C LEU A 485 2.87 -13.91 -34.24
N GLN A 486 2.10 -14.87 -34.78
CA GLN A 486 1.18 -14.61 -35.89
C GLN A 486 -0.01 -13.74 -35.48
N ALA A 487 -0.29 -13.63 -34.18
CA ALA A 487 -1.36 -12.75 -33.72
C ALA A 487 -1.09 -11.29 -34.13
N PRO A 488 -2.09 -10.59 -34.68
CA PRO A 488 -1.90 -9.20 -35.13
C PRO A 488 -1.42 -8.28 -34.00
N ALA A 489 -1.98 -8.47 -32.82
CA ALA A 489 -1.61 -7.68 -31.62
C ALA A 489 -0.95 -8.62 -30.60
N CYS A 490 0.35 -8.80 -30.70
CA CYS A 490 1.10 -9.56 -29.69
C CYS A 490 1.93 -8.60 -28.81
N HIS A 491 2.01 -8.93 -27.54
CA HIS A 491 2.77 -8.11 -26.58
C HIS A 491 4.27 -8.17 -26.91
N GLU A 492 4.98 -7.08 -26.60
CA GLU A 492 6.43 -6.97 -26.85
C GLU A 492 7.24 -8.10 -26.19
N ASN A 493 6.82 -8.57 -24.99
CA ASN A 493 7.51 -9.68 -24.33
C ASN A 493 7.37 -10.98 -25.14
N MET A 494 6.30 -11.15 -25.89
CA MET A 494 6.17 -12.29 -26.82
C MET A 494 7.19 -12.20 -27.94
N VAL A 495 7.45 -10.99 -28.46
CA VAL A 495 8.47 -10.75 -29.47
C VAL A 495 9.87 -11.05 -28.92
N LYS A 496 10.14 -10.66 -27.67
CA LYS A 496 11.44 -10.97 -27.01
C LYS A 496 11.67 -12.48 -26.91
N VAL A 497 10.68 -13.19 -26.33
CA VAL A 497 10.76 -14.65 -26.16
C VAL A 497 10.85 -15.35 -27.53
N GLY A 498 9.97 -14.97 -28.45
CA GLY A 498 9.94 -15.55 -29.79
C GLY A 498 11.20 -15.29 -30.58
N GLY A 499 11.72 -14.05 -30.53
CA GLY A 499 12.98 -13.70 -31.18
C GLY A 499 14.16 -14.53 -30.69
N TYR A 500 14.28 -14.67 -29.38
CA TYR A 500 15.35 -15.49 -28.80
C TYR A 500 15.19 -16.96 -29.20
N ILE A 501 14.01 -17.55 -28.99
CA ILE A 501 13.77 -18.98 -29.22
C ILE A 501 13.95 -19.31 -30.72
N LEU A 502 13.42 -18.49 -31.63
CA LEU A 502 13.60 -18.74 -33.07
C LEU A 502 15.04 -18.53 -33.52
N GLY A 503 15.78 -17.60 -32.90
CA GLY A 503 17.19 -17.39 -33.17
C GLY A 503 18.06 -18.57 -32.77
N GLU A 504 17.67 -19.30 -31.72
CA GLU A 504 18.40 -20.49 -31.27
C GLU A 504 17.88 -21.79 -31.88
N PHE A 505 16.56 -21.94 -32.02
CA PHE A 505 15.90 -23.21 -32.33
C PHE A 505 14.95 -23.15 -33.54
N GLY A 506 14.97 -22.07 -34.32
CA GLY A 506 14.10 -21.93 -35.48
C GLY A 506 14.36 -22.99 -36.55
N ASN A 507 15.57 -23.56 -36.59
CA ASN A 507 15.94 -24.64 -37.48
C ASN A 507 15.10 -25.91 -37.27
N LEU A 508 14.63 -26.14 -36.03
CA LEU A 508 13.83 -27.31 -35.70
C LEU A 508 12.43 -27.32 -36.33
N ILE A 509 11.94 -26.14 -36.80
CA ILE A 509 10.65 -26.00 -37.47
C ILE A 509 10.77 -25.57 -38.94
N ALA A 510 11.99 -25.38 -39.45
CA ALA A 510 12.26 -24.83 -40.78
C ALA A 510 11.87 -25.76 -41.92
N GLY A 511 11.64 -27.05 -41.64
CA GLY A 511 11.25 -28.04 -42.63
C GLY A 511 9.81 -27.90 -43.14
N ASP A 512 8.92 -27.16 -42.41
CA ASP A 512 7.55 -26.90 -42.81
C ASP A 512 7.52 -25.62 -43.67
N PRO A 513 6.97 -25.64 -44.87
CA PRO A 513 6.88 -24.43 -45.73
C PRO A 513 6.20 -23.24 -45.04
N ARG A 514 5.28 -23.48 -44.09
CA ARG A 514 4.55 -22.44 -43.35
C ARG A 514 5.44 -21.71 -42.34
N SER A 515 6.52 -22.34 -41.90
CA SER A 515 7.53 -21.78 -40.97
C SER A 515 8.93 -21.84 -41.56
N SER A 516 9.04 -21.72 -42.88
CA SER A 516 10.34 -21.67 -43.58
C SER A 516 11.16 -20.46 -43.10
N PRO A 517 12.48 -20.48 -43.25
CA PRO A 517 13.34 -19.39 -42.77
C PRO A 517 12.93 -17.99 -43.21
N PRO A 518 12.61 -17.76 -44.53
CA PRO A 518 12.12 -16.44 -44.92
C PRO A 518 10.79 -16.03 -44.24
N VAL A 519 9.90 -17.00 -43.96
CA VAL A 519 8.64 -16.73 -43.27
C VAL A 519 8.89 -16.37 -41.80
N GLN A 520 9.78 -17.09 -41.09
CA GLN A 520 10.17 -16.78 -39.73
C GLN A 520 10.76 -15.37 -39.64
N PHE A 521 11.71 -15.05 -40.51
CA PHE A 521 12.32 -13.72 -40.57
C PHE A 521 11.27 -12.62 -40.82
N SER A 522 10.44 -12.82 -41.85
CA SER A 522 9.42 -11.83 -42.20
C SER A 522 8.44 -11.58 -41.05
N LEU A 523 8.04 -12.64 -40.35
CA LEU A 523 7.17 -12.53 -39.18
C LEU A 523 7.78 -11.69 -38.06
N LEU A 524 9.04 -11.97 -37.68
CA LEU A 524 9.73 -11.20 -36.67
C LEU A 524 9.95 -9.75 -37.13
N HIS A 525 10.35 -9.54 -38.39
CA HIS A 525 10.64 -8.22 -38.91
C HIS A 525 9.38 -7.34 -38.99
N SER A 526 8.20 -7.96 -39.22
CA SER A 526 6.94 -7.23 -39.20
C SER A 526 6.65 -6.55 -37.85
N LYS A 527 7.23 -7.08 -36.77
CA LYS A 527 7.06 -6.55 -35.41
C LYS A 527 8.15 -5.55 -35.02
N PHE A 528 9.27 -5.49 -35.77
CA PHE A 528 10.49 -4.77 -35.40
C PHE A 528 10.23 -3.30 -35.06
N HIS A 529 9.50 -2.58 -35.95
CA HIS A 529 9.28 -1.14 -35.79
C HIS A 529 8.28 -0.80 -34.67
N LEU A 530 7.52 -1.80 -34.20
CA LEU A 530 6.52 -1.62 -33.13
C LEU A 530 7.14 -1.76 -31.74
N CYS A 531 8.39 -2.22 -31.66
CA CYS A 531 9.04 -2.60 -30.40
C CYS A 531 9.98 -1.50 -29.88
N SER A 532 10.26 -1.56 -28.58
CA SER A 532 11.25 -0.71 -27.92
C SER A 532 12.67 -0.98 -28.44
N VAL A 533 13.58 -0.06 -28.13
CA VAL A 533 15.00 -0.17 -28.51
C VAL A 533 15.60 -1.50 -28.03
N ALA A 534 15.33 -1.89 -26.77
CA ALA A 534 15.87 -3.14 -26.20
C ALA A 534 15.41 -4.36 -26.98
N THR A 535 14.16 -4.42 -27.37
CA THR A 535 13.63 -5.52 -28.17
C THR A 535 14.19 -5.53 -29.57
N ARG A 536 14.32 -4.34 -30.20
CA ARG A 536 14.94 -4.22 -31.53
C ARG A 536 16.39 -4.71 -31.50
N ALA A 537 17.14 -4.38 -30.43
CA ALA A 537 18.53 -4.83 -30.27
C ALA A 537 18.59 -6.37 -30.18
N LEU A 538 17.66 -6.97 -29.41
CA LEU A 538 17.53 -8.44 -29.33
C LEU A 538 17.24 -9.03 -30.71
N LEU A 539 16.33 -8.43 -31.49
CA LEU A 539 15.97 -8.90 -32.82
C LEU A 539 17.15 -8.82 -33.80
N LEU A 540 17.99 -7.78 -33.70
CA LEU A 540 19.21 -7.72 -34.52
C LEU A 540 20.13 -8.90 -34.23
N SER A 541 20.26 -9.30 -32.97
CA SER A 541 21.02 -10.50 -32.58
C SER A 541 20.38 -11.78 -33.13
N THR A 542 19.06 -11.85 -33.12
CA THR A 542 18.33 -12.96 -33.77
C THR A 542 18.63 -13.01 -35.27
N TYR A 543 18.68 -11.86 -35.93
CA TYR A 543 18.91 -11.78 -37.38
C TYR A 543 20.33 -12.31 -37.77
N ILE A 544 21.35 -11.96 -36.99
CA ILE A 544 22.68 -12.50 -37.29
C ILE A 544 22.76 -14.02 -37.01
N LYS A 545 22.04 -14.51 -36.01
CA LYS A 545 21.88 -15.95 -35.77
C LYS A 545 21.18 -16.62 -36.96
N PHE A 546 20.16 -15.98 -37.53
CA PHE A 546 19.45 -16.51 -38.73
C PHE A 546 20.38 -16.59 -39.93
N ILE A 547 21.32 -15.67 -40.10
CA ILE A 547 22.31 -15.73 -41.22
C ILE A 547 23.16 -17.01 -41.07
N ASN A 548 23.51 -17.37 -39.87
CA ASN A 548 24.27 -18.58 -39.59
C ASN A 548 23.41 -19.84 -39.80
N LEU A 549 22.19 -19.85 -39.22
CA LEU A 549 21.29 -21.02 -39.32
C LEU A 549 20.73 -21.21 -40.74
N PHE A 550 20.46 -20.10 -41.45
CA PHE A 550 19.71 -20.09 -42.69
C PHE A 550 20.42 -19.23 -43.75
N PRO A 551 21.44 -19.79 -44.44
CA PRO A 551 22.20 -19.02 -45.42
C PRO A 551 21.37 -18.35 -46.53
N GLU A 552 20.18 -18.89 -46.85
CA GLU A 552 19.28 -18.32 -47.81
C GLU A 552 18.68 -16.97 -47.39
N THR A 553 18.69 -16.67 -46.10
CA THR A 553 18.16 -15.39 -45.60
C THR A 553 19.26 -14.29 -45.57
N LYS A 554 20.50 -14.65 -45.81
CA LYS A 554 21.67 -13.74 -45.66
C LYS A 554 21.51 -12.44 -46.41
N ALA A 555 21.17 -12.50 -47.69
CA ALA A 555 21.07 -11.29 -48.53
C ALA A 555 19.97 -10.34 -48.00
N THR A 556 18.81 -10.90 -47.61
CA THR A 556 17.67 -10.13 -47.11
C THR A 556 18.04 -9.45 -45.79
N ILE A 557 18.63 -10.18 -44.86
CA ILE A 557 19.00 -9.67 -43.54
C ILE A 557 20.11 -8.60 -43.68
N GLN A 558 21.11 -8.84 -44.53
CA GLN A 558 22.13 -7.82 -44.79
C GLN A 558 21.54 -6.53 -45.37
N GLY A 559 20.48 -6.63 -46.19
CA GLY A 559 19.73 -5.47 -46.68
C GLY A 559 19.10 -4.67 -45.54
N VAL A 560 18.51 -5.35 -44.56
CA VAL A 560 17.92 -4.70 -43.36
C VAL A 560 19.02 -4.04 -42.52
N LEU A 561 20.17 -4.72 -42.31
CA LEU A 561 21.26 -4.18 -41.52
C LEU A 561 21.91 -2.96 -42.19
N ARG A 562 21.96 -2.95 -43.57
CA ARG A 562 22.50 -1.82 -44.34
C ARG A 562 21.58 -0.61 -44.38
N ALA A 563 20.32 -0.79 -44.02
CA ALA A 563 19.36 0.31 -44.13
C ALA A 563 19.82 1.52 -43.32
N GLY A 564 19.61 2.70 -43.82
CA GLY A 564 19.97 3.95 -43.16
C GLY A 564 19.32 4.08 -41.78
N SER A 565 18.14 3.50 -41.61
CA SER A 565 17.46 3.48 -40.34
C SER A 565 18.20 2.69 -39.25
N GLN A 566 19.11 1.78 -39.64
CA GLN A 566 19.91 1.02 -38.67
C GLN A 566 21.32 1.62 -38.57
N LEU A 567 22.05 1.81 -39.69
CA LEU A 567 23.42 2.30 -39.70
C LEU A 567 23.55 3.74 -39.17
N ARG A 568 22.49 4.52 -39.25
CA ARG A 568 22.45 5.92 -38.76
C ARG A 568 21.46 6.09 -37.62
N ASN A 569 21.21 5.03 -36.91
CA ASN A 569 20.26 5.09 -35.81
C ASN A 569 20.78 6.00 -34.71
N ALA A 570 19.91 6.80 -34.12
CA ALA A 570 20.25 7.70 -33.00
C ALA A 570 20.64 6.91 -31.74
N ASP A 571 20.11 5.72 -31.61
CA ASP A 571 20.44 4.81 -30.50
C ASP A 571 21.76 4.08 -30.83
N VAL A 572 22.74 4.24 -29.95
CA VAL A 572 24.09 3.72 -30.13
C VAL A 572 24.10 2.19 -30.17
N GLU A 573 23.29 1.54 -29.35
CA GLU A 573 23.25 0.07 -29.28
C GLU A 573 22.74 -0.53 -30.60
N LEU A 574 21.67 0.04 -31.16
CA LEU A 574 21.12 -0.43 -32.43
C LEU A 574 22.12 -0.18 -33.58
N GLN A 575 22.71 1.01 -33.60
CA GLN A 575 23.70 1.38 -34.61
C GLN A 575 24.90 0.43 -34.54
N GLN A 576 25.47 0.24 -33.37
CA GLN A 576 26.64 -0.61 -33.17
C GLN A 576 26.37 -2.06 -33.58
N ARG A 577 25.25 -2.64 -33.14
CA ARG A 577 24.89 -4.02 -33.52
C ARG A 577 24.72 -4.15 -35.05
N ALA A 578 24.07 -3.17 -35.67
CA ALA A 578 23.88 -3.20 -37.11
C ALA A 578 25.21 -3.20 -37.86
N VAL A 579 26.14 -2.32 -37.47
CA VAL A 579 27.47 -2.22 -38.06
C VAL A 579 28.28 -3.50 -37.85
N GLU A 580 28.32 -3.98 -36.60
CA GLU A 580 29.10 -5.18 -36.22
C GLU A 580 28.59 -6.41 -36.94
N TYR A 581 27.28 -6.62 -36.91
CA TYR A 581 26.65 -7.83 -37.49
C TYR A 581 26.73 -7.81 -39.03
N LEU A 582 26.57 -6.63 -39.61
CA LEU A 582 26.78 -6.47 -41.07
C LEU A 582 28.19 -6.82 -41.45
N THR A 583 29.18 -6.28 -40.72
CA THR A 583 30.61 -6.54 -40.98
C THR A 583 30.94 -8.02 -40.78
N LEU A 584 30.50 -8.60 -39.64
CA LEU A 584 30.73 -10.01 -39.33
C LEU A 584 30.17 -10.92 -40.43
N SER A 585 28.92 -10.67 -40.86
CA SER A 585 28.29 -11.47 -41.91
C SER A 585 28.91 -11.33 -43.29
N SER A 586 29.64 -10.20 -43.55
CA SER A 586 30.27 -9.93 -44.81
C SER A 586 31.70 -10.48 -44.93
N VAL A 587 32.47 -10.37 -43.82
CA VAL A 587 33.88 -10.63 -43.79
C VAL A 587 34.23 -12.05 -43.28
N ALA A 588 33.48 -12.55 -42.30
CA ALA A 588 33.77 -13.83 -41.66
C ALA A 588 33.50 -15.03 -42.59
N SER A 589 34.34 -16.04 -42.53
CA SER A 589 34.07 -17.31 -43.15
C SER A 589 32.92 -18.06 -42.46
N THR A 590 32.36 -19.04 -43.15
CA THR A 590 31.30 -19.87 -42.60
C THR A 590 31.69 -20.53 -41.29
N ASP A 591 32.98 -20.98 -41.19
CA ASP A 591 33.45 -21.64 -39.98
C ASP A 591 33.54 -20.70 -38.78
N VAL A 592 34.00 -19.44 -39.07
CA VAL A 592 34.02 -18.38 -38.00
C VAL A 592 32.63 -18.02 -37.55
N LEU A 593 31.69 -17.87 -38.50
CA LEU A 593 30.26 -17.60 -38.16
C LEU A 593 29.67 -18.73 -37.31
N ALA A 594 29.92 -19.99 -37.71
CA ALA A 594 29.37 -21.14 -36.98
C ALA A 594 29.91 -21.19 -35.55
N THR A 595 31.21 -20.82 -35.36
CA THR A 595 31.82 -20.82 -34.03
C THR A 595 31.32 -19.65 -33.17
N VAL A 596 31.25 -18.44 -33.73
CA VAL A 596 30.84 -17.23 -32.99
C VAL A 596 29.34 -17.25 -32.64
N LEU A 597 28.53 -17.81 -33.54
CA LEU A 597 27.06 -17.80 -33.42
C LEU A 597 26.52 -19.17 -33.03
N GLU A 598 27.35 -20.02 -32.42
CA GLU A 598 26.97 -21.33 -31.89
C GLU A 598 25.76 -21.19 -30.94
N GLU A 599 24.96 -22.25 -30.84
CA GLU A 599 23.83 -22.30 -29.89
C GLU A 599 24.29 -21.97 -28.46
N MET A 600 23.43 -21.28 -27.74
CA MET A 600 23.70 -20.95 -26.33
C MET A 600 23.90 -22.22 -25.52
N PRO A 601 25.02 -22.36 -24.77
CA PRO A 601 25.19 -23.52 -23.92
C PRO A 601 24.19 -23.53 -22.77
N PRO A 602 23.94 -24.72 -22.17
CA PRO A 602 22.99 -24.79 -21.07
C PRO A 602 23.37 -23.87 -19.92
N PHE A 603 22.39 -23.17 -19.39
CA PHE A 603 22.54 -22.29 -18.22
C PHE A 603 22.81 -23.11 -16.97
N PRO A 604 23.66 -22.63 -16.05
CA PRO A 604 23.87 -23.34 -14.78
C PRO A 604 22.58 -23.39 -13.97
N GLU A 605 22.34 -24.50 -13.30
CA GLU A 605 21.16 -24.66 -12.45
C GLU A 605 21.22 -23.70 -11.26
N ARG A 606 20.19 -22.91 -11.10
CA ARG A 606 20.04 -21.92 -10.02
C ARG A 606 18.60 -21.90 -9.51
N GLU A 607 18.44 -21.56 -8.25
CA GLU A 607 17.11 -21.34 -7.68
C GLU A 607 16.37 -20.23 -8.45
N SER A 608 15.07 -20.39 -8.53
CA SER A 608 14.21 -19.43 -9.26
C SER A 608 14.22 -18.06 -8.61
N SER A 609 14.64 -17.06 -9.35
CA SER A 609 14.60 -15.65 -8.93
C SER A 609 13.18 -15.13 -8.76
N ILE A 610 12.20 -15.79 -9.39
CA ILE A 610 10.78 -15.43 -9.31
C ILE A 610 10.26 -15.60 -7.89
N LEU A 611 10.63 -16.70 -7.23
CA LEU A 611 10.23 -16.95 -5.85
C LEU A 611 10.81 -15.88 -4.90
N ALA A 612 12.08 -15.53 -5.08
CA ALA A 612 12.73 -14.47 -4.31
C ALA A 612 12.01 -13.11 -4.48
N LYS A 613 11.57 -12.84 -5.70
CA LYS A 613 10.82 -11.61 -6.00
C LYS A 613 9.46 -11.58 -5.28
N LEU A 614 8.74 -12.70 -5.27
CA LEU A 614 7.46 -12.81 -4.58
C LEU A 614 7.63 -12.62 -3.06
N LYS A 615 8.67 -13.23 -2.47
CA LYS A 615 9.00 -13.08 -1.05
C LYS A 615 9.31 -11.61 -0.69
N ARG A 616 10.09 -10.91 -1.52
CA ARG A 616 10.42 -9.48 -1.30
C ARG A 616 9.18 -8.59 -1.35
N LYS A 617 8.24 -8.89 -2.23
CA LYS A 617 7.02 -8.11 -2.41
C LYS A 617 6.10 -8.17 -1.20
N LYS A 618 6.12 -9.28 -0.45
CA LYS A 618 5.28 -9.46 0.74
C LYS A 618 5.84 -8.80 2.01
N GLY A 619 7.10 -8.39 2.03
CA GLY A 619 7.73 -7.71 3.18
C GLY A 619 8.10 -8.65 4.33
N PRO A 620 8.91 -8.19 5.30
CA PRO A 620 9.45 -9.07 6.36
C PRO A 620 8.45 -9.49 7.44
N GLY A 621 7.18 -9.11 7.37
CA GLY A 621 6.18 -9.46 8.38
C GLY A 621 5.06 -10.39 7.92
N ALA A 622 4.99 -10.70 6.65
CA ALA A 622 3.97 -11.61 6.12
C ALA A 622 4.50 -13.05 6.23
N GLY A 623 4.05 -13.72 7.25
CA GLY A 623 4.58 -14.97 7.73
C GLY A 623 4.80 -16.10 6.72
N SER A 624 5.50 -17.04 7.21
CA SER A 624 6.18 -18.19 6.61
C SER A 624 5.32 -19.21 5.82
N ALA A 625 4.06 -18.91 5.52
CA ALA A 625 3.18 -19.85 4.80
C ALA A 625 3.62 -20.14 3.36
N LEU A 626 4.67 -19.46 2.89
CA LEU A 626 5.21 -19.65 1.54
C LEU A 626 6.65 -20.16 1.55
N ASP A 627 7.18 -20.49 2.73
CA ASP A 627 8.54 -21.05 2.79
C ASP A 627 8.45 -22.55 2.55
N ASP A 628 8.94 -22.91 1.40
CA ASP A 628 8.70 -24.15 0.75
C ASP A 628 9.77 -25.18 1.11
N GLY A 629 9.62 -25.76 2.29
CA GLY A 629 10.48 -26.84 2.76
C GLY A 629 9.98 -28.23 2.44
N ARG A 630 8.90 -28.36 1.65
CA ARG A 630 8.38 -29.68 1.31
C ARG A 630 9.27 -30.38 0.29
N ARG A 631 9.95 -31.42 0.74
CA ARG A 631 10.51 -32.43 -0.14
C ARG A 631 9.38 -33.38 -0.52
N ASP A 632 9.15 -33.51 -1.82
CA ASP A 632 8.22 -34.51 -2.36
C ASP A 632 8.70 -35.92 -1.96
N PRO A 633 7.88 -36.72 -1.31
CA PRO A 633 8.34 -38.08 -0.91
C PRO A 633 8.49 -39.08 -2.07
N SER A 634 8.25 -38.66 -3.30
CA SER A 634 8.29 -39.55 -4.45
C SER A 634 9.58 -39.50 -5.28
N SER A 635 10.56 -38.69 -4.89
CA SER A 635 11.86 -38.73 -5.58
C SER A 635 12.82 -39.69 -4.89
N ASN A 636 12.76 -40.95 -5.29
CA ASN A 636 13.83 -41.89 -4.99
C ASN A 636 15.02 -41.58 -5.88
N ASP A 637 15.92 -40.78 -5.38
CA ASP A 637 17.18 -40.55 -6.06
C ASP A 637 18.17 -41.63 -5.65
N ILE A 638 18.42 -42.50 -6.57
CA ILE A 638 19.55 -43.40 -6.55
C ILE A 638 20.73 -42.67 -7.19
N ASN A 639 21.50 -41.96 -6.38
CA ASN A 639 22.92 -41.77 -6.72
C ASN A 639 23.68 -41.22 -5.51
N GLY A 640 24.53 -42.08 -5.00
CA GLY A 640 25.50 -41.77 -3.97
C GLY A 640 26.67 -40.97 -4.55
N GLY A 641 26.87 -39.81 -4.06
CA GLY A 641 28.03 -38.96 -4.39
C GLY A 641 28.58 -38.27 -3.14
N MET A 642 29.87 -38.35 -3.02
CA MET A 642 30.73 -37.95 -1.91
C MET A 642 30.50 -36.53 -1.36
N GLU A 643 30.58 -36.44 -0.02
CA GLU A 643 30.63 -35.18 0.72
C GLU A 643 31.91 -34.37 0.47
N PRO A 644 31.88 -33.09 0.28
CA PRO A 644 33.06 -32.27 0.39
C PRO A 644 33.21 -31.64 1.77
N THR A 645 34.40 -31.74 2.31
CA THR A 645 34.82 -31.14 3.59
C THR A 645 34.88 -29.61 3.54
N PRO A 646 34.61 -28.94 4.66
CA PRO A 646 34.61 -27.49 4.68
C PRO A 646 36.00 -26.90 4.72
N SER A 647 36.32 -26.01 3.80
CA SER A 647 37.53 -25.21 3.80
C SER A 647 37.29 -23.86 4.49
N THR A 648 38.08 -23.60 5.50
CA THR A 648 38.17 -22.32 6.21
C THR A 648 38.75 -21.24 5.31
N VAL A 649 37.99 -20.13 5.16
CA VAL A 649 38.48 -18.94 4.52
C VAL A 649 38.59 -17.82 5.53
N VAL A 650 39.77 -17.27 5.64
CA VAL A 650 40.14 -16.18 6.55
C VAL A 650 39.64 -14.86 5.96
N SER A 651 38.95 -14.06 6.78
CA SER A 651 38.48 -12.74 6.41
C SER A 651 39.50 -11.64 6.74
N PRO A 652 39.70 -10.63 5.91
CA PRO A 652 40.43 -9.45 6.31
C PRO A 652 39.51 -8.38 6.90
N ARG A 653 39.98 -7.74 7.93
CA ARG A 653 39.32 -6.68 8.69
C ARG A 653 39.16 -5.40 7.87
N GLY A 654 37.98 -4.83 7.91
CA GLY A 654 37.71 -3.51 7.38
C GLY A 654 36.83 -2.68 8.32
N TRP A 655 37.21 -1.48 8.49
CA TRP A 655 36.68 -0.48 9.43
C TRP A 655 35.20 -0.17 9.25
N ALA A 656 34.46 -0.19 10.33
CA ALA A 656 33.07 0.23 10.38
C ALA A 656 32.94 1.57 11.10
N ILE A 657 32.40 2.57 10.42
CA ILE A 657 31.91 3.80 11.03
C ILE A 657 30.38 3.74 10.99
N GLY A 658 29.77 3.65 12.13
CA GLY A 658 28.33 3.56 12.24
C GLY A 658 27.65 4.93 12.17
N ALA A 659 26.60 5.00 11.42
CA ALA A 659 25.67 6.12 11.45
C ALA A 659 24.28 5.61 11.85
N PRO A 660 23.60 6.25 12.80
CA PRO A 660 22.26 5.82 13.17
C PRO A 660 21.23 6.41 12.24
N GLY A 661 20.59 5.55 11.48
CA GLY A 661 19.44 5.92 10.67
C GLY A 661 18.15 5.57 11.42
N GLY A 662 17.52 6.55 12.03
CA GLY A 662 16.21 6.39 12.62
C GLY A 662 15.12 6.74 11.61
N ASN A 663 14.42 5.74 11.11
CA ASN A 663 13.21 5.96 10.32
C ASN A 663 12.03 6.12 11.29
N CYS A 664 11.60 7.35 11.48
CA CYS A 664 10.30 7.63 12.08
C CYS A 664 9.23 7.61 10.98
N GLN A 665 8.59 6.48 10.82
CA GLN A 665 7.31 6.45 10.11
C GLN A 665 6.21 6.81 11.10
N SER A 666 5.59 7.95 10.90
CA SER A 666 4.42 8.36 11.65
C SER A 666 3.21 7.57 11.16
N ASP A 667 2.87 6.52 11.89
CA ASP A 667 1.61 5.79 11.69
C ASP A 667 0.46 6.62 12.27
N SER A 668 -0.02 7.57 11.49
CA SER A 668 -1.19 8.37 11.87
C SER A 668 -2.51 7.60 11.72
N GLY A 669 -2.45 6.42 11.10
CA GLY A 669 -3.66 5.61 10.86
C GLY A 669 -4.11 4.76 12.04
N VAL A 670 -3.21 4.47 12.98
CA VAL A 670 -3.50 3.55 14.09
C VAL A 670 -4.13 4.26 15.29
N LEU A 671 -3.96 5.57 15.38
CA LEU A 671 -4.50 6.34 16.52
C LEU A 671 -6.03 6.46 16.52
N TRP A 672 -6.66 6.46 15.35
CA TRP A 672 -8.11 6.64 15.25
C TRP A 672 -8.92 5.41 15.70
N GLY A 673 -8.43 4.23 15.46
CA GLY A 673 -9.08 3.00 15.88
C GLY A 673 -9.10 2.80 17.38
N ASN A 674 -8.07 3.25 18.07
CA ASN A 674 -7.96 3.10 19.52
C ASN A 674 -8.64 4.24 20.30
N LEU A 675 -8.68 5.45 19.74
CA LEU A 675 -9.33 6.58 20.40
C LEU A 675 -10.85 6.46 20.42
N GLY A 676 -11.44 5.96 19.36
CA GLY A 676 -12.89 5.74 19.28
C GLY A 676 -13.37 4.75 20.34
N MET A 677 -12.55 3.76 20.67
CA MET A 677 -12.92 2.74 21.66
C MET A 677 -12.80 3.25 23.10
N TRP A 678 -11.90 4.23 23.35
CA TRP A 678 -11.74 4.81 24.68
C TRP A 678 -12.77 5.89 24.99
N ILE A 679 -13.22 6.63 23.99
CA ILE A 679 -14.24 7.66 24.16
C ILE A 679 -15.64 7.03 24.31
N LEU A 680 -15.85 5.89 23.64
CA LEU A 680 -17.13 5.18 23.64
C LEU A 680 -17.22 4.10 24.73
N GLY A 681 -16.14 3.84 25.46
CA GLY A 681 -16.09 2.78 26.48
C GLY A 681 -16.84 3.09 27.77
N PHE A 682 -17.51 4.23 27.86
CA PHE A 682 -18.30 4.60 29.01
C PHE A 682 -19.72 5.03 28.61
N CYS A 683 -20.44 4.19 27.92
CA CYS A 683 -21.89 4.34 27.85
C CYS A 683 -22.56 3.02 27.64
N PRO A 684 -23.27 2.54 28.64
CA PRO A 684 -24.19 1.44 28.39
C PRO A 684 -25.57 1.97 28.05
N LEU A 685 -26.05 1.49 26.93
CA LEU A 685 -27.48 1.31 26.60
C LEU A 685 -28.34 2.53 26.21
N ARG A 686 -28.81 2.52 25.12
CA ARG A 686 -30.14 2.36 24.54
C ARG A 686 -30.21 2.91 23.15
N GLY A 687 -30.63 2.07 22.37
CA GLY A 687 -31.07 1.86 21.11
C GLY A 687 -32.25 2.65 20.67
N ASP A 688 -32.21 3.03 19.45
CA ASP A 688 -33.36 2.91 18.56
C ASP A 688 -32.84 3.09 17.13
N CYS A 689 -33.12 2.04 16.38
CA CYS A 689 -32.68 1.89 15.00
C CYS A 689 -33.63 2.61 14.04
N LEU A 690 -33.05 3.33 13.11
CA LEU A 690 -33.76 3.66 11.89
C LEU A 690 -33.25 2.73 10.77
N PRO A 691 -34.15 2.21 9.94
CA PRO A 691 -33.77 1.21 8.93
C PRO A 691 -33.09 1.82 7.71
N PRO A 692 -32.18 1.06 7.06
CA PRO A 692 -31.57 1.51 5.82
C PRO A 692 -32.56 1.42 4.65
N LEU A 693 -32.57 2.47 3.85
CA LEU A 693 -33.34 2.51 2.59
C LEU A 693 -32.74 1.52 1.59
N ALA A 694 -33.59 0.59 1.19
CA ALA A 694 -33.23 -0.38 0.15
C ALA A 694 -33.42 0.23 -1.24
N TRP A 695 -32.40 0.21 -2.04
CA TRP A 695 -32.47 0.56 -3.45
C TRP A 695 -32.77 -0.69 -4.28
N VAL A 696 -33.86 -0.61 -5.01
CA VAL A 696 -34.27 -1.68 -5.94
C VAL A 696 -33.66 -1.39 -7.31
N PHE A 697 -32.86 -2.33 -7.79
CA PHE A 697 -32.36 -2.28 -9.17
C PHE A 697 -33.24 -3.16 -10.07
N SER A 698 -33.85 -2.53 -11.05
CA SER A 698 -34.48 -3.24 -12.14
C SER A 698 -33.53 -3.35 -13.33
N SER A 699 -33.40 -4.54 -13.86
CA SER A 699 -32.56 -4.87 -14.99
C SER A 699 -33.23 -4.48 -16.33
N PRO A 700 -32.44 -4.03 -17.31
CA PRO A 700 -32.98 -3.71 -18.64
C PRO A 700 -32.97 -4.93 -19.59
N PRO A 701 -33.82 -4.94 -20.60
CA PRO A 701 -33.96 -6.07 -21.53
C PRO A 701 -32.90 -6.07 -22.62
N THR A 702 -32.60 -7.28 -23.05
CA THR A 702 -31.70 -7.60 -24.16
C THR A 702 -32.36 -7.36 -25.53
N SER A 703 -31.67 -6.72 -26.43
CA SER A 703 -31.96 -6.90 -27.84
C SER A 703 -30.70 -6.71 -28.68
N SER A 704 -30.49 -7.69 -29.50
CA SER A 704 -29.42 -7.85 -30.48
C SER A 704 -29.66 -7.05 -31.75
N HIS A 705 -28.66 -6.37 -32.25
CA HIS A 705 -28.47 -6.19 -33.69
C HIS A 705 -27.02 -5.84 -34.03
N LEU A 706 -26.42 -6.70 -34.79
CA LEU A 706 -25.13 -6.53 -35.44
C LEU A 706 -25.19 -5.61 -36.61
N ALA A 707 -24.33 -4.60 -36.66
CA ALA A 707 -24.03 -3.89 -37.89
C ALA A 707 -22.53 -3.75 -38.04
N ALA A 708 -22.00 -4.30 -39.11
CA ALA A 708 -20.57 -4.26 -39.41
C ALA A 708 -20.17 -2.90 -39.98
N PHE A 709 -19.02 -2.39 -39.52
CA PHE A 709 -18.40 -1.18 -40.04
C PHE A 709 -17.11 -1.54 -40.82
N PRO A 710 -16.82 -0.83 -41.90
CA PRO A 710 -15.65 -1.14 -42.72
C PRO A 710 -14.36 -0.62 -42.09
N THR A 711 -13.34 -1.45 -42.16
CA THR A 711 -11.97 -1.15 -41.75
C THR A 711 -11.29 -0.22 -42.76
N CYS A 712 -10.85 0.94 -42.30
CA CYS A 712 -9.94 1.79 -43.07
C CYS A 712 -8.50 1.50 -42.67
N SER A 713 -7.67 1.19 -43.63
CA SER A 713 -6.23 1.05 -43.44
C SER A 713 -5.58 2.43 -43.24
N PRO A 714 -4.61 2.57 -42.33
CA PRO A 714 -3.93 3.86 -42.13
C PRO A 714 -2.94 4.15 -43.28
N GLY A 715 -3.07 5.32 -43.86
CA GLY A 715 -2.09 5.87 -44.80
C GLY A 715 -0.89 6.49 -44.06
N PRO A 716 0.18 6.86 -44.76
CA PRO A 716 1.39 7.38 -44.11
C PRO A 716 1.14 8.68 -43.36
N GLU A 717 1.68 8.73 -42.15
CA GLU A 717 1.52 9.86 -41.24
C GLU A 717 2.26 11.10 -41.73
N ASP A 718 1.50 12.15 -42.02
CA ASP A 718 2.05 13.50 -42.14
C ASP A 718 2.25 14.04 -40.71
N ILE A 719 3.50 14.14 -40.29
CA ILE A 719 3.85 14.82 -39.06
C ILE A 719 3.69 16.32 -39.34
N GLY A 720 2.55 16.89 -38.91
CA GLY A 720 2.33 18.30 -38.98
C GLY A 720 3.35 19.08 -38.14
N PRO A 721 3.57 20.37 -38.42
CA PRO A 721 4.52 21.17 -37.67
C PRO A 721 4.15 21.26 -36.18
N PRO A 722 5.13 21.34 -35.27
CA PRO A 722 4.85 21.43 -33.85
C PRO A 722 3.98 22.65 -33.54
N ILE A 723 2.98 22.46 -32.67
CA ILE A 723 2.04 23.51 -32.27
C ILE A 723 2.83 24.53 -31.41
N PRO A 724 2.93 25.79 -31.84
CA PRO A 724 3.74 26.78 -31.12
C PRO A 724 3.19 27.15 -29.72
N GLU A 725 1.96 26.77 -29.41
CA GLU A 725 1.23 27.19 -28.20
C GLU A 725 1.34 26.17 -27.05
N ALA A 726 1.94 25.00 -27.28
CA ALA A 726 1.98 23.95 -26.24
C ALA A 726 2.76 24.38 -25.00
N ASP A 727 3.90 25.02 -25.19
CA ASP A 727 4.76 25.53 -24.10
C ASP A 727 4.07 26.69 -23.34
N GLU A 728 3.33 27.52 -24.04
CA GLU A 728 2.56 28.62 -23.40
C GLU A 728 1.44 28.07 -22.51
N LEU A 729 0.77 27.03 -22.96
CA LEU A 729 -0.29 26.38 -22.19
C LEU A 729 0.28 25.70 -20.93
N LEU A 730 1.45 25.05 -21.04
CA LEU A 730 2.13 24.45 -19.90
C LEU A 730 2.53 25.54 -18.89
N ASN A 731 3.11 26.62 -19.37
CA ASN A 731 3.59 27.72 -18.52
C ASN A 731 2.46 28.39 -17.71
N LYS A 732 1.22 28.40 -18.21
CA LYS A 732 0.05 28.94 -17.48
C LYS A 732 -0.19 28.26 -16.13
N PHE A 733 0.14 26.96 -16.01
CA PHE A 733 -0.22 26.16 -14.85
C PHE A 733 0.97 25.74 -13.97
N VAL A 734 2.18 26.21 -14.27
CA VAL A 734 3.36 25.92 -13.46
C VAL A 734 3.18 26.47 -12.03
N CYS A 735 2.63 27.69 -11.92
CA CYS A 735 2.44 28.35 -10.62
C CYS A 735 0.95 28.55 -10.28
N LYS A 736 0.04 27.80 -10.93
CA LYS A 736 -1.40 27.87 -10.68
C LYS A 736 -2.02 26.50 -10.76
N ASN A 737 -2.94 26.21 -9.87
CA ASN A 737 -3.65 24.93 -9.83
C ASN A 737 -5.05 24.98 -10.46
N ASN A 738 -5.45 26.14 -11.01
CA ASN A 738 -6.75 26.27 -11.66
C ASN A 738 -6.71 27.34 -12.76
N GLY A 739 -7.62 27.26 -13.70
CA GLY A 739 -7.76 28.24 -14.77
C GLY A 739 -8.36 27.65 -16.04
N VAL A 740 -8.38 28.47 -17.08
CA VAL A 740 -8.85 28.05 -18.41
C VAL A 740 -7.67 27.44 -19.17
N LEU A 741 -7.76 26.13 -19.45
CA LEU A 741 -6.76 25.38 -20.19
C LEU A 741 -6.85 25.67 -21.69
N PHE A 742 -8.06 25.71 -22.23
CA PHE A 742 -8.30 25.94 -23.65
C PHE A 742 -9.64 26.66 -23.83
N GLU A 743 -9.69 27.56 -24.80
CA GLU A 743 -10.93 28.27 -25.15
C GLU A 743 -10.96 28.62 -26.65
N ASN A 744 -12.08 28.34 -27.26
CA ASN A 744 -12.38 28.83 -28.60
C ASN A 744 -13.83 29.29 -28.67
N GLN A 745 -14.38 29.53 -29.86
CA GLN A 745 -15.75 30.02 -30.03
C GLN A 745 -16.81 28.98 -29.60
N LEU A 746 -16.47 27.69 -29.58
CA LEU A 746 -17.43 26.61 -29.34
C LEU A 746 -17.31 26.03 -27.94
N LEU A 747 -16.07 25.85 -27.44
CA LEU A 747 -15.78 25.07 -26.25
C LEU A 747 -14.78 25.80 -25.36
N GLN A 748 -15.03 25.79 -24.06
CA GLN A 748 -14.07 26.21 -23.06
C GLN A 748 -13.72 25.00 -22.19
N ILE A 749 -12.42 24.76 -21.97
CA ILE A 749 -11.96 23.70 -21.10
C ILE A 749 -11.24 24.35 -19.92
N GLY A 750 -11.83 24.23 -18.73
CA GLY A 750 -11.22 24.66 -17.49
C GLY A 750 -10.55 23.48 -16.77
N VAL A 751 -9.52 23.77 -16.00
CA VAL A 751 -8.83 22.76 -15.18
C VAL A 751 -8.69 23.26 -13.75
N LYS A 752 -8.86 22.31 -12.80
CA LYS A 752 -8.47 22.51 -11.41
C LYS A 752 -7.75 21.24 -10.97
N SER A 753 -6.59 21.38 -10.34
CA SER A 753 -5.79 20.22 -9.91
C SER A 753 -5.41 20.34 -8.44
N GLU A 754 -5.36 19.20 -7.78
CA GLU A 754 -4.94 19.06 -6.39
C GLU A 754 -3.98 17.87 -6.33
N PHE A 755 -2.79 18.07 -5.76
CA PHE A 755 -1.76 17.02 -5.70
C PHE A 755 -1.38 16.78 -4.25
N ARG A 756 -1.18 15.52 -3.92
CA ARG A 756 -0.71 15.09 -2.60
C ARG A 756 0.20 13.88 -2.76
N GLN A 757 1.46 14.04 -2.43
CA GLN A 757 2.50 13.01 -2.62
C GLN A 757 2.59 12.63 -4.11
N ASN A 758 2.48 11.36 -4.44
CA ASN A 758 2.51 10.87 -5.82
C ASN A 758 1.11 10.79 -6.45
N LEU A 759 0.09 11.28 -5.74
CA LEU A 759 -1.31 11.21 -6.17
C LEU A 759 -1.82 12.59 -6.56
N GLY A 760 -2.60 12.65 -7.63
CA GLY A 760 -3.25 13.86 -8.11
C GLY A 760 -4.73 13.64 -8.35
N ARG A 761 -5.50 14.70 -8.17
CA ARG A 761 -6.91 14.75 -8.57
C ARG A 761 -7.09 15.97 -9.47
N MET A 762 -7.53 15.72 -10.70
CA MET A 762 -7.73 16.77 -11.70
C MET A 762 -9.18 16.82 -12.10
N TYR A 763 -9.74 18.02 -12.07
CA TYR A 763 -11.10 18.32 -12.50
C TYR A 763 -11.00 19.05 -13.83
N LEU A 764 -11.59 18.47 -14.87
CA LEU A 764 -11.72 19.09 -16.18
C LEU A 764 -13.17 19.54 -16.35
N PHE A 765 -13.35 20.80 -16.72
CA PHE A 765 -14.65 21.44 -16.91
C PHE A 765 -14.81 21.76 -18.39
N TYR A 766 -15.81 21.16 -19.05
CA TYR A 766 -16.09 21.38 -20.47
C TYR A 766 -17.33 22.25 -20.57
N GLY A 767 -17.17 23.49 -20.98
CA GLY A 767 -18.25 24.46 -21.15
C GLY A 767 -18.61 24.64 -22.63
N ASN A 768 -19.86 24.37 -22.97
CA ASN A 768 -20.40 24.62 -24.32
C ASN A 768 -20.74 26.11 -24.45
N LYS A 769 -19.99 26.83 -25.25
CA LYS A 769 -20.15 28.28 -25.42
C LYS A 769 -21.22 28.65 -26.46
N THR A 770 -21.80 27.65 -27.12
CA THR A 770 -22.80 27.88 -28.18
C THR A 770 -24.21 27.79 -27.63
N SER A 771 -25.18 28.18 -28.43
CA SER A 771 -26.60 27.99 -28.15
C SER A 771 -27.12 26.62 -28.52
N VAL A 772 -26.28 25.77 -29.14
CA VAL A 772 -26.70 24.46 -29.69
C VAL A 772 -26.15 23.36 -28.75
N GLN A 773 -26.99 22.35 -28.50
CA GLN A 773 -26.60 21.20 -27.68
C GLN A 773 -25.53 20.34 -28.39
N PHE A 774 -24.44 20.02 -27.69
CA PHE A 774 -23.47 19.00 -28.16
C PHE A 774 -24.07 17.61 -27.94
N GLN A 775 -24.06 16.76 -28.96
CA GLN A 775 -24.51 15.37 -28.87
C GLN A 775 -23.30 14.42 -29.01
N ASN A 776 -23.37 13.29 -28.35
CA ASN A 776 -22.31 12.27 -28.32
C ASN A 776 -20.96 12.83 -27.85
N PHE A 777 -20.99 13.75 -26.88
CA PHE A 777 -19.81 14.36 -26.31
C PHE A 777 -19.05 13.31 -25.49
N SER A 778 -17.83 12.98 -25.90
CA SER A 778 -17.02 11.93 -25.24
C SER A 778 -15.54 12.34 -25.20
N PRO A 779 -15.13 13.10 -24.22
CA PRO A 779 -13.73 13.50 -24.10
C PRO A 779 -12.87 12.32 -23.65
N THR A 780 -11.75 12.12 -24.34
CA THR A 780 -10.76 11.07 -24.03
C THR A 780 -9.49 11.74 -23.52
N VAL A 781 -8.95 11.21 -22.42
CA VAL A 781 -7.69 11.69 -21.86
C VAL A 781 -6.62 10.61 -22.10
N VAL A 782 -5.54 11.01 -22.76
CA VAL A 782 -4.38 10.15 -23.01
C VAL A 782 -3.28 10.56 -22.02
N HIS A 783 -2.64 9.59 -21.39
CA HIS A 783 -1.59 9.85 -20.41
C HIS A 783 -0.29 9.14 -20.79
N PRO A 784 0.88 9.67 -20.38
CA PRO A 784 2.14 8.95 -20.51
C PRO A 784 2.15 7.66 -19.66
N GLY A 785 2.94 6.68 -20.07
CA GLY A 785 3.00 5.39 -19.37
C GLY A 785 3.45 5.46 -17.92
N ASP A 786 4.13 6.55 -17.54
CA ASP A 786 4.59 6.75 -16.16
C ASP A 786 3.53 7.37 -15.24
N LEU A 787 2.37 7.69 -15.78
CA LEU A 787 1.18 8.12 -15.02
C LEU A 787 0.10 7.05 -15.12
N GLN A 788 -0.42 6.65 -13.99
CA GLN A 788 -1.63 5.83 -13.95
C GLN A 788 -2.82 6.76 -13.69
N THR A 789 -3.79 6.75 -14.60
CA THR A 789 -4.96 7.60 -14.48
C THR A 789 -6.24 6.78 -14.54
N HIS A 790 -7.23 7.18 -13.75
CA HIS A 790 -8.59 6.65 -13.90
C HIS A 790 -9.64 7.74 -13.73
N ILE A 791 -10.67 7.60 -14.52
CA ILE A 791 -11.87 8.43 -14.44
C ILE A 791 -12.77 7.78 -13.39
N LEU A 792 -13.27 8.58 -12.43
CA LEU A 792 -14.16 8.06 -11.40
C LEU A 792 -15.44 7.49 -12.05
N PRO A 793 -15.81 6.24 -11.74
CA PRO A 793 -16.95 5.59 -12.40
C PRO A 793 -18.28 6.29 -12.16
N THR A 794 -18.40 7.04 -11.07
CA THR A 794 -19.63 7.75 -10.72
C THR A 794 -19.87 9.02 -11.53
N LYS A 795 -18.88 9.47 -12.31
CA LYS A 795 -18.97 10.70 -13.07
C LYS A 795 -18.53 10.51 -14.53
N ARG A 796 -19.27 9.73 -15.25
CA ARG A 796 -19.15 9.75 -16.72
C ARG A 796 -19.58 11.13 -17.21
N VAL A 797 -18.83 11.67 -18.14
CA VAL A 797 -19.21 12.95 -18.79
C VAL A 797 -20.52 12.72 -19.51
N ALA A 798 -21.45 13.63 -19.35
CA ALA A 798 -22.75 13.53 -20.04
C ALA A 798 -22.54 13.53 -21.55
N ALA A 799 -23.16 12.59 -22.23
CA ALA A 799 -23.07 12.48 -23.70
C ALA A 799 -23.76 13.66 -24.39
N GLN A 800 -24.58 14.41 -23.67
CA GLN A 800 -25.25 15.61 -24.18
C GLN A 800 -24.87 16.80 -23.29
N VAL A 801 -24.46 17.92 -23.91
CA VAL A 801 -24.11 19.14 -23.18
C VAL A 801 -24.93 20.27 -23.81
N ASP A 802 -25.91 20.77 -23.07
CA ASP A 802 -26.81 21.83 -23.55
C ASP A 802 -26.03 23.11 -23.86
N GLY A 803 -26.61 23.96 -24.68
CA GLY A 803 -26.03 25.26 -25.01
C GLY A 803 -25.85 26.11 -23.76
N GLY A 804 -24.65 26.66 -23.54
CA GLY A 804 -24.31 27.43 -22.37
C GLY A 804 -24.06 26.61 -21.10
N ALA A 805 -24.20 25.28 -21.15
CA ALA A 805 -24.01 24.40 -20.00
C ALA A 805 -22.55 23.94 -19.86
N GLN A 806 -22.20 23.48 -18.66
CA GLN A 806 -20.87 22.98 -18.33
C GLN A 806 -20.98 21.58 -17.72
N VAL A 807 -20.12 20.66 -18.15
CA VAL A 807 -20.01 19.31 -17.59
C VAL A 807 -18.60 19.10 -17.05
N GLN A 808 -18.46 18.19 -16.10
CA GLN A 808 -17.23 17.96 -15.35
C GLN A 808 -16.76 16.53 -15.51
N GLN A 809 -15.46 16.36 -15.67
CA GLN A 809 -14.77 15.07 -15.64
C GLN A 809 -13.74 15.09 -14.49
N VAL A 810 -13.65 14.02 -13.74
CA VAL A 810 -12.69 13.90 -12.63
C VAL A 810 -11.71 12.78 -12.95
N LEU A 811 -10.43 13.11 -12.90
CA LEU A 811 -9.33 12.16 -13.12
C LEU A 811 -8.55 12.00 -11.82
N ASN A 812 -8.34 10.77 -11.40
CA ASN A 812 -7.36 10.45 -10.38
C ASN A 812 -6.08 10.02 -11.08
N ILE A 813 -4.97 10.59 -10.64
CA ILE A 813 -3.66 10.43 -11.29
C ILE A 813 -2.68 9.89 -10.26
N GLU A 814 -1.93 8.85 -10.62
CA GLU A 814 -0.81 8.36 -9.81
C GLU A 814 0.47 8.48 -10.64
N CYS A 815 1.48 9.16 -10.10
CA CYS A 815 2.79 9.28 -10.73
C CYS A 815 3.64 8.07 -10.31
N LEU A 816 3.93 7.19 -11.26
CA LEU A 816 4.62 5.93 -11.01
C LEU A 816 6.14 6.11 -10.97
N ARG A 817 6.69 6.88 -11.90
CA ARG A 817 8.14 7.14 -12.05
C ARG A 817 8.38 8.61 -12.37
N ASP A 818 9.61 9.03 -12.19
CA ASP A 818 10.06 10.34 -12.67
C ASP A 818 10.10 10.33 -14.22
N PHE A 819 9.57 11.37 -14.82
CA PHE A 819 9.57 11.57 -16.27
C PHE A 819 9.91 13.01 -16.58
N LEU A 820 10.68 13.19 -17.66
CA LEU A 820 11.16 14.50 -18.13
C LEU A 820 10.58 14.87 -19.49
N THR A 821 9.80 13.98 -20.10
CA THR A 821 9.22 14.24 -21.41
C THR A 821 8.13 15.30 -21.35
N LEU A 822 8.34 16.40 -22.00
CA LEU A 822 7.28 17.25 -22.47
C LEU A 822 6.37 16.40 -23.36
N LEU A 823 5.09 16.45 -23.09
CA LEU A 823 4.09 15.67 -23.81
C LEU A 823 4.20 15.85 -25.31
N ALA A 824 4.43 14.75 -26.02
CA ALA A 824 4.28 14.75 -27.46
C ALA A 824 2.85 15.18 -27.79
N PRO A 825 2.63 15.99 -28.81
CA PRO A 825 1.27 16.40 -29.17
C PRO A 825 0.44 15.18 -29.53
N SER A 826 -0.58 14.95 -28.70
CA SER A 826 -1.58 13.93 -29.04
C SER A 826 -2.31 14.32 -30.31
N PRO A 827 -2.76 13.35 -31.12
CA PRO A 827 -3.53 13.71 -32.30
C PRO A 827 -4.74 14.58 -31.93
N PRO A 828 -5.08 15.54 -32.72
CA PRO A 828 -6.13 16.51 -32.42
C PRO A 828 -7.49 15.83 -32.21
N CYS A 829 -8.17 16.27 -31.17
CA CYS A 829 -9.53 15.79 -30.86
C CYS A 829 -10.49 16.27 -31.96
N GLN A 830 -11.13 15.34 -32.66
CA GLN A 830 -12.13 15.68 -33.71
C GLN A 830 -13.54 15.71 -33.10
N VAL A 831 -14.12 16.90 -33.09
CA VAL A 831 -15.57 17.03 -32.95
C VAL A 831 -16.13 17.04 -34.38
N ARG A 832 -17.05 16.17 -34.73
CA ARG A 832 -17.64 16.12 -36.09
C ARG A 832 -18.21 17.49 -36.44
N GLY A 833 -17.67 18.07 -37.49
CA GLY A 833 -18.09 19.37 -38.03
C GLY A 833 -17.28 20.56 -37.50
N CYS A 834 -16.22 20.34 -36.75
CA CYS A 834 -15.38 21.43 -36.18
C CYS A 834 -13.88 21.17 -36.47
N PRO A 835 -13.06 22.22 -36.54
CA PRO A 835 -11.61 22.05 -36.68
C PRO A 835 -11.00 21.35 -35.43
N PRO A 836 -9.91 20.62 -35.59
CA PRO A 836 -9.30 19.84 -34.51
C PRO A 836 -8.86 20.73 -33.35
N VAL A 837 -9.11 20.22 -32.12
CA VAL A 837 -8.76 20.89 -30.86
C VAL A 837 -7.47 20.25 -30.31
N PRO A 838 -6.39 21.05 -30.07
CA PRO A 838 -5.14 20.48 -29.55
C PRO A 838 -5.24 20.03 -28.09
N UNK A 839 -4.72 18.96 -27.77
CA UNK A 839 -4.78 18.42 -26.42
C UNK A 839 -3.55 18.79 -25.66
N UNK A 840 -3.69 19.35 -24.72
CA UNK A 840 -2.59 19.72 -23.94
C UNK A 840 -2.67 18.99 -22.64
N UNK A 841 -1.79 18.56 -22.35
CA UNK A 841 -1.70 17.91 -21.10
C UNK A 841 -0.81 18.71 -20.20
N UNK A 842 -1.12 18.78 -19.19
CA UNK A 842 -0.41 19.50 -18.22
C UNK A 842 0.29 18.58 -17.31
N UNK A 843 1.27 18.67 -17.37
CA UNK A 843 2.02 17.93 -16.44
C UNK A 843 2.15 18.73 -15.22
N UNK A 844 1.68 18.30 -14.51
CA UNK A 844 1.75 18.94 -13.29
C UNK A 844 2.87 18.42 -12.48
N UNK A 845 3.51 19.13 -12.24
CA UNK A 845 4.53 18.82 -11.34
C UNK A 845 4.01 18.99 -9.99
N UNK A 846 3.90 18.19 -9.52
CA UNK A 846 3.28 18.19 -8.27
C UNK A 846 4.31 18.48 -7.21
N UNK A 847 4.23 19.39 -6.71
CA UNK A 847 5.01 19.69 -5.62
C UNK A 847 4.16 19.65 -4.41
N UNK A 848 4.39 18.91 -3.69
CA UNK A 848 3.66 18.90 -2.47
C UNK A 848 4.52 19.49 -1.41
N UNK A 849 4.13 20.20 -0.79
CA UNK A 849 4.77 20.89 0.25
C UNK A 849 4.68 20.17 1.51
N UNK A 850 5.49 19.77 1.85
CA UNK A 850 5.57 19.34 3.18
C UNK A 850 6.80 19.90 3.78
N UNK A 851 6.62 20.46 4.62
CA UNK A 851 7.62 21.08 5.35
C UNK A 851 8.57 20.16 5.93
N UNK A 852 9.16 20.01 5.74
CA UNK A 852 10.07 19.42 6.55
C UNK A 852 11.41 19.88 6.42
N UNK A 853 11.64 20.47 7.11
CA UNK A 853 12.84 20.89 7.26
C UNK A 853 13.89 19.89 7.08
N UNK A 854 14.10 19.80 6.36
CA UNK A 854 15.23 19.04 6.31
C UNK A 854 16.40 19.84 6.05
N UNK A 855 16.63 20.29 6.88
CA UNK A 855 17.79 20.99 6.78
C UNK A 855 18.90 20.19 6.30
N UNK A 856 19.17 19.98 6.12
CA UNK A 856 20.44 19.56 5.80
C UNK A 856 20.50 18.72 4.58
N UNK A 857 19.94 19.08 4.08
CA UNK A 857 20.22 18.36 2.99
C UNK A 857 21.29 18.97 2.21
N UNK A 858 21.96 18.84 2.65
CA UNK A 858 23.00 19.34 2.00
C UNK A 858 23.17 18.67 0.75
N UNK A 859 22.56 18.96 0.19
CA UNK A 859 22.79 18.62 -1.13
C UNK A 859 24.18 19.01 -1.42
N SER A 860 24.84 18.15 -2.08
CA SER A 860 26.19 18.47 -2.56
C SER A 860 26.12 19.67 -3.53
N PRO A 861 27.14 20.45 -3.56
CA PRO A 861 27.21 21.56 -4.53
C PRO A 861 27.03 21.12 -5.98
N GLN A 862 27.30 19.89 -6.26
CA GLN A 862 27.14 19.29 -7.61
C GLN A 862 25.68 19.13 -8.02
N GLN A 863 24.73 19.24 -7.08
CA GLN A 863 23.30 19.09 -7.36
C GLN A 863 22.58 20.45 -7.45
N GLU A 864 23.34 21.52 -7.53
CA GLU A 864 22.81 22.88 -7.61
C GLU A 864 22.63 23.31 -9.07
N ALA A 865 21.56 24.03 -9.35
CA ALA A 865 21.36 24.76 -10.62
C ALA A 865 21.08 26.22 -10.29
N GLN A 866 21.70 27.12 -11.01
CA GLN A 866 21.54 28.57 -10.80
C GLN A 866 21.31 29.27 -12.13
N LYS A 867 20.42 30.25 -12.14
CA LYS A 867 20.11 31.06 -13.32
C LYS A 867 19.84 32.50 -12.92
N ILE A 868 20.43 33.42 -13.67
CA ILE A 868 20.16 34.87 -13.56
C ILE A 868 19.37 35.26 -14.80
N PHE A 869 18.24 35.94 -14.60
CA PHE A 869 17.35 36.30 -15.71
C PHE A 869 16.64 37.64 -15.43
N LYS A 870 16.21 38.28 -16.50
CA LYS A 870 15.48 39.54 -16.43
C LYS A 870 14.03 39.28 -16.03
N ALA A 871 13.46 40.13 -15.17
CA ALA A 871 12.06 39.97 -14.75
C ALA A 871 11.13 40.21 -15.95
N ASN A 872 10.21 39.26 -16.18
CA ASN A 872 9.22 39.33 -17.24
C ASN A 872 7.99 40.18 -16.84
N HIS A 873 7.81 40.37 -15.52
CA HIS A 873 6.69 41.13 -14.95
C HIS A 873 7.19 42.07 -13.86
N PRO A 874 6.39 43.07 -13.46
CA PRO A 874 6.79 43.95 -12.35
C PRO A 874 7.09 43.13 -11.08
N MET A 875 8.19 43.52 -10.42
CA MET A 875 8.70 42.75 -9.25
C MET A 875 7.89 43.13 -7.99
N ASP A 876 6.76 42.42 -7.80
CA ASP A 876 5.88 42.59 -6.64
C ASP A 876 6.09 41.38 -5.70
N ALA A 877 6.38 41.68 -4.43
CA ALA A 877 6.69 40.63 -3.43
C ALA A 877 5.52 39.69 -3.18
N GLU A 878 4.28 40.22 -3.12
CA GLU A 878 3.11 39.38 -2.85
C GLU A 878 2.75 38.51 -4.06
N VAL A 879 2.89 39.03 -5.25
CA VAL A 879 2.71 38.26 -6.49
C VAL A 879 3.80 37.15 -6.59
N THR A 880 5.04 37.48 -6.24
CA THR A 880 6.15 36.51 -6.23
C THR A 880 5.90 35.41 -5.22
N LYS A 881 5.48 35.72 -4.01
CA LYS A 881 5.09 34.75 -2.99
C LYS A 881 3.95 33.85 -3.47
N ALA A 882 2.91 34.45 -4.06
CA ALA A 882 1.75 33.70 -4.58
C ALA A 882 2.17 32.72 -5.69
N LYS A 883 3.09 33.10 -6.55
CA LYS A 883 3.63 32.22 -7.61
C LYS A 883 4.42 31.05 -7.01
N LEU A 884 5.28 31.28 -6.02
CA LEU A 884 6.06 30.25 -5.36
C LEU A 884 5.15 29.28 -4.60
N LEU A 885 4.14 29.78 -3.89
CA LEU A 885 3.14 28.97 -3.21
C LEU A 885 2.30 28.15 -4.21
N GLY A 886 1.93 28.77 -5.33
CA GLY A 886 1.18 28.11 -6.40
C GLY A 886 1.98 27.00 -7.07
N PHE A 887 3.29 27.14 -7.14
CA PHE A 887 4.21 26.10 -7.62
C PHE A 887 4.28 24.91 -6.65
N GLY A 888 3.86 25.11 -5.39
CA GLY A 888 3.87 24.05 -4.38
C GLY A 888 5.03 24.14 -3.40
N SER A 889 5.76 25.24 -3.43
CA SER A 889 6.86 25.48 -2.48
C SER A 889 6.32 26.04 -1.17
N ALA A 890 6.72 25.48 -0.03
CA ALA A 890 6.49 26.10 1.27
C ALA A 890 7.52 27.19 1.46
N LEU A 891 7.06 28.43 1.71
CA LEU A 891 7.96 29.56 1.94
C LEU A 891 8.48 29.51 3.38
N LEU A 892 9.77 29.80 3.54
CA LEU A 892 10.47 29.77 4.82
C LEU A 892 10.86 31.21 5.18
N ASP A 893 10.12 31.81 6.08
CA ASP A 893 10.37 33.19 6.53
C ASP A 893 11.58 33.24 7.47
N ASN A 894 12.33 34.31 7.39
CA ASN A 894 13.47 34.62 8.29
C ASN A 894 14.63 33.59 8.25
N VAL A 895 14.74 32.86 7.15
CA VAL A 895 15.84 31.87 6.99
C VAL A 895 17.03 32.50 6.27
N ASP A 896 16.77 33.50 5.39
CA ASP A 896 17.83 34.21 4.66
C ASP A 896 18.23 35.46 5.43
N PRO A 897 19.53 35.79 5.51
CA PRO A 897 19.97 37.05 6.12
C PRO A 897 19.41 38.32 5.45
N ASN A 898 19.09 38.25 4.16
CA ASN A 898 18.42 39.33 3.45
C ASN A 898 16.92 39.07 3.42
N PRO A 899 16.11 39.92 4.07
CA PRO A 899 14.66 39.70 4.13
C PRO A 899 13.93 39.90 2.79
N GLU A 900 14.58 40.46 1.79
CA GLU A 900 14.01 40.59 0.44
C GLU A 900 14.06 39.29 -0.36
N ASN A 901 14.89 38.36 0.05
CA ASN A 901 15.05 37.05 -0.63
C ASN A 901 13.92 36.10 -0.25
N PHE A 902 13.51 35.30 -1.21
CA PHE A 902 12.49 34.28 -0.99
C PHE A 902 13.18 32.91 -0.93
N VAL A 903 12.96 32.22 0.18
CA VAL A 903 13.49 30.85 0.36
C VAL A 903 12.29 29.90 0.41
N GLY A 904 12.39 28.79 -0.31
CA GLY A 904 11.32 27.80 -0.35
C GLY A 904 11.82 26.38 -0.28
N ALA A 905 10.98 25.49 0.23
CA ALA A 905 11.25 24.07 0.34
C ALA A 905 10.07 23.24 -0.16
N GLY A 906 10.35 22.11 -0.77
CA GLY A 906 9.30 21.23 -1.27
C GLY A 906 9.80 19.81 -1.52
N ILE A 907 8.88 18.92 -1.84
CA ILE A 907 9.19 17.54 -2.20
C ILE A 907 8.43 17.19 -3.48
N ILE A 908 9.16 16.69 -4.46
CA ILE A 908 8.57 16.07 -5.65
C ILE A 908 8.54 14.56 -5.38
N GLN A 909 7.38 13.97 -5.52
CA GLN A 909 7.20 12.56 -5.16
C GLN A 909 6.55 11.77 -6.29
N THR A 910 7.20 10.65 -6.65
CA THR A 910 6.61 9.59 -7.47
C THR A 910 6.40 8.36 -6.58
N LYS A 911 5.79 7.34 -7.10
CA LYS A 911 5.63 6.08 -6.36
C LYS A 911 6.99 5.45 -6.01
N ALA A 912 7.97 5.64 -6.90
CA ALA A 912 9.30 5.01 -6.77
C ALA A 912 10.31 5.87 -6.01
N LEU A 913 10.10 7.20 -5.92
CA LEU A 913 11.16 8.11 -5.50
C LEU A 913 10.61 9.39 -4.89
N GLN A 914 11.33 9.93 -3.90
CA GLN A 914 11.11 11.27 -3.35
C GLN A 914 12.35 12.12 -3.62
N VAL A 915 12.14 13.33 -4.15
CA VAL A 915 13.19 14.29 -4.42
C VAL A 915 12.93 15.55 -3.60
N GLY A 916 13.77 15.80 -2.61
CA GLY A 916 13.72 17.03 -1.83
C GLY A 916 14.24 18.19 -2.66
N CYS A 917 13.57 19.35 -2.55
CA CYS A 917 13.89 20.56 -3.33
C CYS A 917 14.01 21.75 -2.40
N LEU A 918 15.06 22.54 -2.57
CA LEU A 918 15.26 23.83 -1.91
C LEU A 918 15.44 24.88 -2.99
N LEU A 919 14.77 26.03 -2.84
CA LEU A 919 14.92 27.13 -3.75
C LEU A 919 15.26 28.42 -3.01
N ARG A 920 16.01 29.28 -3.67
CA ARG A 920 16.31 30.64 -3.22
C ARG A 920 16.16 31.56 -4.42
N LEU A 921 15.27 32.54 -4.30
CA LEU A 921 15.01 33.53 -5.33
C LEU A 921 15.40 34.91 -4.79
N GLU A 922 16.37 35.54 -5.43
CA GLU A 922 16.95 36.82 -4.99
C GLU A 922 16.56 37.93 -5.98
N PRO A 923 15.66 38.84 -5.60
CA PRO A 923 15.30 39.95 -6.47
C PRO A 923 16.36 41.06 -6.42
N ASN A 924 16.61 41.68 -7.56
CA ASN A 924 17.36 42.93 -7.65
C ASN A 924 16.45 43.93 -8.37
N ALA A 925 15.74 44.74 -7.59
CA ALA A 925 14.75 45.70 -8.12
C ALA A 925 15.39 46.78 -8.98
N GLN A 926 16.63 47.20 -8.68
CA GLN A 926 17.33 48.22 -9.44
C GLN A 926 17.71 47.76 -10.85
N ALA A 927 18.15 46.49 -10.96
CA ALA A 927 18.51 45.89 -12.24
C ALA A 927 17.34 45.19 -12.94
N GLN A 928 16.19 45.08 -12.30
CA GLN A 928 15.03 44.31 -12.77
C GLN A 928 15.44 42.89 -13.13
N MET A 929 16.23 42.25 -12.26
CA MET A 929 16.78 40.90 -12.47
C MET A 929 16.48 40.02 -11.25
N TYR A 930 16.35 38.75 -11.50
CA TYR A 930 16.27 37.72 -10.46
C TYR A 930 17.48 36.79 -10.54
N ARG A 931 17.96 36.32 -9.39
CA ARG A 931 18.88 35.16 -9.32
C ARG A 931 18.13 34.04 -8.63
N LEU A 932 17.90 32.93 -9.36
CA LEU A 932 17.24 31.74 -8.86
C LEU A 932 18.30 30.64 -8.65
N THR A 933 18.36 30.12 -7.44
CA THR A 933 19.22 28.97 -7.08
C THR A 933 18.31 27.84 -6.62
N LEU A 934 18.49 26.68 -7.22
CA LEU A 934 17.75 25.46 -6.90
C LEU A 934 18.70 24.32 -6.54
N ARG A 935 18.43 23.68 -5.42
CA ARG A 935 19.15 22.47 -4.99
C ARG A 935 18.12 21.35 -4.78
N THR A 936 18.35 20.21 -5.42
CA THR A 936 17.51 19.03 -5.20
C THR A 936 18.40 17.82 -4.97
N SER A 937 17.81 16.72 -4.54
CA SER A 937 18.53 15.46 -4.36
C SER A 937 18.92 14.78 -5.70
N LYS A 938 18.56 15.40 -6.85
CA LYS A 938 18.94 14.92 -8.18
C LYS A 938 19.26 16.11 -9.09
N GLU A 939 20.48 16.17 -9.62
CA GLU A 939 20.96 17.28 -10.47
C GLU A 939 20.07 17.54 -11.70
N PRO A 940 19.60 16.54 -12.47
CA PRO A 940 18.71 16.84 -13.61
C PRO A 940 17.41 17.52 -13.19
N VAL A 941 16.89 17.22 -12.01
CA VAL A 941 15.68 17.86 -11.48
C VAL A 941 15.96 19.31 -11.14
N SER A 942 17.12 19.62 -10.52
CA SER A 942 17.55 21.00 -10.22
C SER A 942 17.57 21.84 -11.48
N ARG A 943 18.17 21.33 -12.55
CA ARG A 943 18.31 22.03 -13.82
C ARG A 943 16.96 22.30 -14.47
N HIS A 944 16.11 21.29 -14.58
CA HIS A 944 14.78 21.42 -15.22
C HIS A 944 13.86 22.38 -14.46
N LEU A 945 13.83 22.27 -13.12
CA LEU A 945 13.01 23.16 -12.31
C LEU A 945 13.52 24.62 -12.38
N CYS A 946 14.83 24.79 -12.45
CA CYS A 946 15.43 26.12 -12.56
C CYS A 946 15.01 26.80 -13.88
N GLU A 947 15.03 26.05 -14.97
CA GLU A 947 14.60 26.54 -16.29
C GLU A 947 13.10 26.86 -16.31
N LEU A 948 12.31 25.96 -15.76
CA LEU A 948 10.85 26.08 -15.75
C LEU A 948 10.40 27.30 -14.90
N LEU A 949 10.96 27.43 -13.69
CA LEU A 949 10.63 28.54 -12.80
C LEU A 949 11.12 29.89 -13.32
N ALA A 950 12.31 29.94 -13.96
CA ALA A 950 12.84 31.21 -14.50
C ALA A 950 11.89 31.81 -15.55
N GLN A 951 11.09 31.01 -16.22
CA GLN A 951 10.10 31.49 -17.19
C GLN A 951 8.88 32.12 -16.53
N GLN A 952 8.66 31.90 -15.23
CA GLN A 952 7.46 32.36 -14.52
C GLN A 952 7.62 33.75 -13.90
N PHE A 953 8.83 34.23 -13.70
CA PHE A 953 9.14 35.51 -13.06
C PHE A 953 9.77 36.50 -14.05
#